data_f78e5108927fe70ec11604dfa289bbcb
#
_entry.id   f78e5108927fe70ec11604dfa289bbcb
#
_cell.length_a   1.000
_cell.length_b   1.000
_cell.length_c   1.000
_cell.angle_alpha   90.00
_cell.angle_beta   90.00
_cell.angle_gamma   90.00
#
_symmetry.space_group_name_H-M   'P 1'
#
loop_
_entity.id
_entity.type
_entity.pdbx_description
1 polymer ?
#
loop_
_entity_poly.entity_id
_entity_poly.type
_entity_poly.pdbx_seq_one_letter_code
_entity_poly.pdbx_strand_id
1 'polypeptide(L)'
;MARPHPIEKVRNIGIAAHIDAGKTTTTERILFYTGVSHKIGEVHDGAATMDWMEQEQERGITITSAATTCEWEGHQINIIDTPGHVDFTIEVERSMRVLDGAVAVFCSVGGVQPQSETVWRQANRYKVPRMVFVNKMDRTGSDFYEVERQINERLKSNAVPIQLPIGAEEGFKGVIDLVTMKATIWGDDQSKMGQEFEVTDIPADMVEKAEAYREKLIEAISETDDILMEKFMEGEALTEAEIKAGIKAATLAITMIPMTCGTAFKNKGVQTLLDAVVAYLPAPTEVHEIKGEYEDGEETTVESSDEGEFAALGFKIMTDPFVGQLTFIRVYRGVLKSGSYVYNTTKGKKERIGRLLKMHAIKREEVDALYAGEIGAVVGLKSTLTGDTLAGEKDRVILERMEFPDPVISVAVEPKTKADQEKMGIALGKLAQEDPSFRVATDEESGQTIISGMGELHLEILVDRMMREFKVEAEVGAPQVAYRETIKKAVNKEYKYAKQSGGRGQFGHVYLKIEPQEPGDGYEFVDSIKGGVIPKEFIPAVNKGIKEAMGRGIQAGYPIEDIKVTLYDGSYHDVDSSEMAFKLAGSMGFRDGCREANPVILEPLMKVEVEVPEDYMGDVIGDISKRRGQVSGMGDRSGNKIVDAFVPLSEMFGYSTDLRSMSQGRATYSMEFDHYAEVPQNVAKEIIAKRNG
;
A
#
# COMPACT_ATOMS: atom_id res chain seq x y z
N MET A 1 -5.42 -26.44 22.86
CA MET A 1 -5.97 -25.42 23.79
C MET A 1 -7.12 -24.74 23.07
N ALA A 2 -8.14 -24.30 23.79
CA ALA A 2 -9.19 -23.50 23.17
C ALA A 2 -8.66 -22.10 22.89
N ARG A 3 -9.12 -21.45 21.81
CA ARG A 3 -8.77 -20.06 21.49
C ARG A 3 -9.28 -19.12 22.60
N PRO A 4 -8.55 -18.04 22.88
CA PRO A 4 -8.94 -17.09 23.95
C PRO A 4 -10.26 -16.36 23.66
N HIS A 5 -10.47 -15.96 22.40
CA HIS A 5 -11.69 -15.26 21.97
C HIS A 5 -12.32 -15.98 20.78
N PRO A 6 -13.65 -16.11 20.70
CA PRO A 6 -14.35 -16.60 19.51
C PRO A 6 -13.98 -15.76 18.29
N ILE A 7 -13.98 -16.36 17.09
CA ILE A 7 -13.56 -15.65 15.86
C ILE A 7 -14.46 -14.44 15.55
N GLU A 8 -15.74 -14.51 15.92
CA GLU A 8 -16.73 -13.44 15.75
C GLU A 8 -16.38 -12.21 16.61
N LYS A 9 -15.58 -12.40 17.66
CA LYS A 9 -15.10 -11.34 18.56
C LYS A 9 -13.69 -10.85 18.23
N VAL A 10 -13.17 -11.20 17.08
CA VAL A 10 -11.88 -10.66 16.59
C VAL A 10 -12.14 -9.52 15.62
N ARG A 11 -11.34 -8.46 15.69
CA ARG A 11 -11.33 -7.35 14.73
C ARG A 11 -9.90 -7.12 14.27
N ASN A 12 -9.67 -7.19 12.96
CA ASN A 12 -8.36 -6.87 12.37
C ASN A 12 -8.51 -5.57 11.61
N ILE A 13 -8.03 -4.50 12.21
CA ILE A 13 -8.22 -3.15 11.69
C ILE A 13 -6.91 -2.47 11.34
N GLY A 14 -6.95 -1.68 10.27
CA GLY A 14 -5.90 -0.73 9.93
C GLY A 14 -6.28 0.68 10.37
N ILE A 15 -5.32 1.43 10.89
CA ILE A 15 -5.49 2.87 11.08
C ILE A 15 -4.72 3.58 9.98
N ALA A 16 -5.45 4.25 9.09
CA ALA A 16 -4.93 4.92 7.93
C ALA A 16 -5.22 6.42 8.00
N ALA A 17 -4.27 7.24 7.61
CA ALA A 17 -4.40 8.69 7.66
C ALA A 17 -3.37 9.35 6.75
N HIS A 18 -3.63 10.60 6.35
CA HIS A 18 -2.56 11.44 5.82
C HIS A 18 -1.59 11.87 6.92
N ILE A 19 -0.43 12.41 6.53
CA ILE A 19 0.55 12.98 7.45
C ILE A 19 -0.12 14.05 8.32
N ASP A 20 0.19 14.06 9.60
CA ASP A 20 -0.36 15.00 10.59
C ASP A 20 -1.87 14.96 10.83
N ALA A 21 -2.64 13.97 10.33
CA ALA A 21 -4.04 13.81 10.74
C ALA A 21 -4.21 13.36 12.21
N GLY A 22 -3.13 12.91 12.84
CA GLY A 22 -3.11 12.43 14.22
C GLY A 22 -3.31 10.92 14.33
N LYS A 23 -2.84 10.16 13.33
CA LYS A 23 -2.88 8.70 13.34
C LYS A 23 -2.23 8.10 14.57
N THR A 24 -0.92 8.32 14.77
CA THR A 24 -0.16 7.80 15.90
C THR A 24 -0.76 8.24 17.24
N THR A 25 -1.21 9.51 17.34
CA THR A 25 -1.89 10.00 18.54
C THR A 25 -3.18 9.21 18.83
N THR A 26 -3.98 8.90 17.79
CA THR A 26 -5.21 8.11 17.94
C THR A 26 -4.88 6.69 18.39
N THR A 27 -3.87 6.05 17.77
CA THR A 27 -3.42 4.70 18.13
C THR A 27 -2.91 4.66 19.59
N GLU A 28 -2.10 5.61 20.02
CA GLU A 28 -1.60 5.69 21.39
C GLU A 28 -2.75 5.84 22.42
N ARG A 29 -3.80 6.59 22.09
CA ARG A 29 -5.00 6.70 22.94
C ARG A 29 -5.79 5.39 22.99
N ILE A 30 -5.90 4.67 21.89
CA ILE A 30 -6.50 3.34 21.87
C ILE A 30 -5.71 2.40 22.80
N LEU A 31 -4.38 2.36 22.69
CA LEU A 31 -3.54 1.53 23.56
C LEU A 31 -3.65 1.89 25.03
N PHE A 32 -3.82 3.17 25.34
CA PHE A 32 -4.02 3.63 26.70
C PHE A 32 -5.39 3.19 27.27
N TYR A 33 -6.50 3.41 26.55
CA TYR A 33 -7.83 3.05 27.02
C TYR A 33 -8.06 1.54 27.13
N THR A 34 -7.36 0.76 26.28
CA THR A 34 -7.40 -0.70 26.31
C THR A 34 -6.43 -1.31 27.35
N GLY A 35 -5.67 -0.46 28.09
CA GLY A 35 -4.76 -0.92 29.13
C GLY A 35 -3.45 -1.55 28.67
N VAL A 36 -3.16 -1.54 27.38
CA VAL A 36 -1.90 -2.04 26.80
C VAL A 36 -0.73 -1.12 27.21
N SER A 37 -0.96 0.20 27.22
CA SER A 37 -0.01 1.19 27.70
C SER A 37 -0.51 1.82 29.00
N HIS A 38 0.38 1.98 29.99
CA HIS A 38 0.08 2.67 31.25
C HIS A 38 0.35 4.18 31.19
N LYS A 39 1.00 4.65 30.12
CA LYS A 39 1.29 6.06 29.86
C LYS A 39 0.93 6.37 28.43
N ILE A 40 0.42 7.56 28.21
CA ILE A 40 0.18 8.10 26.88
C ILE A 40 1.54 8.49 26.30
N GLY A 41 1.94 7.87 25.18
CA GLY A 41 3.10 8.28 24.40
C GLY A 41 2.75 9.52 23.57
N GLU A 42 3.49 10.62 23.75
CA GLU A 42 3.34 11.81 22.91
C GLU A 42 4.34 11.74 21.74
N VAL A 43 3.83 11.93 20.53
CA VAL A 43 4.63 11.88 19.30
C VAL A 43 5.74 12.93 19.31
N HIS A 44 5.42 14.14 19.79
CA HIS A 44 6.38 15.25 19.87
C HIS A 44 7.53 15.03 20.84
N ASP A 45 7.34 14.15 21.82
CA ASP A 45 8.37 13.80 22.79
C ASP A 45 9.18 12.56 22.39
N GLY A 46 8.89 11.97 21.21
CA GLY A 46 9.49 10.72 20.74
C GLY A 46 9.16 9.51 21.62
N ALA A 47 8.05 9.60 22.38
CA ALA A 47 7.66 8.58 23.36
C ALA A 47 6.53 7.66 22.86
N ALA A 48 6.12 7.78 21.59
CA ALA A 48 5.08 6.95 20.99
C ALA A 48 5.51 5.48 20.92
N THR A 49 4.66 4.59 21.42
CA THR A 49 4.95 3.14 21.50
C THR A 49 4.95 2.46 20.12
N MET A 50 4.15 2.99 19.19
CA MET A 50 4.02 2.43 17.85
C MET A 50 5.14 2.89 16.90
N ASP A 51 5.69 4.07 17.07
CA ASP A 51 6.83 4.58 16.31
C ASP A 51 8.12 4.08 16.98
N TRP A 52 8.48 2.83 16.70
CA TRP A 52 9.59 2.13 17.38
C TRP A 52 10.96 2.37 16.75
N MET A 53 11.02 2.84 15.51
CA MET A 53 12.27 3.17 14.83
C MET A 53 12.76 4.56 15.24
N GLU A 54 14.09 4.70 15.41
CA GLU A 54 14.69 6.01 15.68
C GLU A 54 14.32 7.05 14.62
N GLN A 55 14.27 6.65 13.33
CA GLN A 55 13.91 7.52 12.22
C GLN A 55 12.44 7.98 12.27
N GLU A 56 11.52 7.12 12.75
CA GLU A 56 10.12 7.50 12.97
C GLU A 56 10.01 8.56 14.05
N GLN A 57 10.72 8.37 15.16
CA GLN A 57 10.73 9.30 16.29
C GLN A 57 11.40 10.64 15.94
N GLU A 58 12.54 10.60 15.21
CA GLU A 58 13.26 11.81 14.77
C GLU A 58 12.44 12.64 13.78
N ARG A 59 11.68 11.99 12.89
CA ARG A 59 10.93 12.66 11.81
C ARG A 59 9.46 12.90 12.15
N GLY A 60 8.93 12.25 13.20
CA GLY A 60 7.53 12.32 13.57
C GLY A 60 6.55 11.71 12.56
N ILE A 61 7.03 10.74 11.75
CA ILE A 61 6.23 10.03 10.74
C ILE A 61 6.35 8.53 10.92
N THR A 62 5.28 7.79 10.71
CA THR A 62 5.32 6.33 10.64
C THR A 62 5.92 5.89 9.31
N ILE A 63 6.93 5.05 9.35
CA ILE A 63 7.66 4.52 8.18
C ILE A 63 7.26 3.09 7.89
N THR A 64 7.25 2.25 8.95
CA THR A 64 6.89 0.84 8.83
C THR A 64 5.59 0.55 9.56
N SER A 65 4.76 -0.32 9.00
CA SER A 65 3.55 -0.77 9.70
C SER A 65 3.91 -1.53 10.97
N ALA A 66 3.30 -1.16 12.09
CA ALA A 66 3.43 -1.86 13.36
C ALA A 66 2.13 -2.58 13.70
N ALA A 67 2.23 -3.81 14.21
CA ALA A 67 1.07 -4.59 14.63
C ALA A 67 1.00 -4.64 16.16
N THR A 68 -0.18 -4.45 16.69
CA THR A 68 -0.45 -4.58 18.14
C THR A 68 -1.81 -5.22 18.37
N THR A 69 -1.95 -5.88 19.51
CA THR A 69 -3.21 -6.50 19.91
C THR A 69 -3.68 -5.86 21.21
N CYS A 70 -4.96 -5.53 21.27
CA CYS A 70 -5.61 -5.00 22.46
C CYS A 70 -7.00 -5.61 22.64
N GLU A 71 -7.64 -5.33 23.77
CA GLU A 71 -8.97 -5.82 24.10
C GLU A 71 -9.92 -4.67 24.41
N TRP A 72 -11.13 -4.71 23.87
CA TRP A 72 -12.20 -3.77 24.16
C TRP A 72 -13.55 -4.47 24.18
N GLU A 73 -14.34 -4.29 25.22
CA GLU A 73 -15.70 -4.88 25.37
C GLU A 73 -15.75 -6.40 25.06
N GLY A 74 -14.72 -7.13 25.55
CA GLY A 74 -14.60 -8.59 25.33
C GLY A 74 -14.31 -9.00 23.88
N HIS A 75 -13.85 -8.07 23.05
CA HIS A 75 -13.35 -8.31 21.71
C HIS A 75 -11.83 -8.15 21.66
N GLN A 76 -11.18 -9.00 20.91
CA GLN A 76 -9.77 -8.85 20.55
C GLN A 76 -9.66 -7.96 19.31
N ILE A 77 -8.92 -6.86 19.42
CA ILE A 77 -8.67 -5.94 18.32
C ILE A 77 -7.19 -6.02 17.97
N ASN A 78 -6.89 -6.49 16.76
CA ASN A 78 -5.55 -6.43 16.18
C ASN A 78 -5.48 -5.16 15.32
N ILE A 79 -4.56 -4.27 15.66
CA ILE A 79 -4.38 -2.99 14.99
C ILE A 79 -3.10 -3.07 14.18
N ILE A 80 -3.18 -2.73 12.89
CA ILE A 80 -2.02 -2.46 12.05
C ILE A 80 -1.97 -0.95 11.80
N ASP A 81 -0.96 -0.31 12.37
CA ASP A 81 -0.68 1.10 12.13
C ASP A 81 0.05 1.26 10.80
N THR A 82 -0.56 1.95 9.83
CA THR A 82 -0.03 2.05 8.47
C THR A 82 0.69 3.38 8.24
N PRO A 83 1.79 3.44 7.46
CA PRO A 83 2.39 4.71 7.09
C PRO A 83 1.41 5.64 6.36
N GLY A 84 1.58 6.94 6.55
CA GLY A 84 0.80 7.96 5.83
C GLY A 84 1.53 8.55 4.61
N HIS A 85 2.81 8.23 4.39
CA HIS A 85 3.62 8.82 3.33
C HIS A 85 3.58 7.97 2.06
N VAL A 86 3.47 8.62 0.90
CA VAL A 86 3.35 7.95 -0.40
C VAL A 86 4.55 7.08 -0.79
N ASP A 87 5.75 7.41 -0.32
CA ASP A 87 6.95 6.60 -0.57
C ASP A 87 6.87 5.20 0.08
N PHE A 88 5.94 5.03 1.05
CA PHE A 88 5.70 3.77 1.75
C PHE A 88 4.36 3.12 1.36
N THR A 89 3.86 3.40 0.17
CA THR A 89 2.60 2.86 -0.37
C THR A 89 2.52 1.34 -0.24
N ILE A 90 3.64 0.65 -0.40
CA ILE A 90 3.73 -0.81 -0.27
C ILE A 90 3.38 -1.31 1.16
N GLU A 91 3.77 -0.56 2.20
CA GLU A 91 3.40 -0.90 3.57
C GLU A 91 1.88 -0.81 3.77
N VAL A 92 1.25 0.20 3.13
CA VAL A 92 -0.20 0.36 3.15
C VAL A 92 -0.88 -0.78 2.40
N GLU A 93 -0.41 -1.14 1.21
CA GLU A 93 -0.97 -2.24 0.40
C GLU A 93 -0.86 -3.59 1.11
N ARG A 94 0.31 -3.91 1.68
CA ARG A 94 0.49 -5.12 2.47
C ARG A 94 -0.49 -5.20 3.64
N SER A 95 -0.69 -4.07 4.31
CA SER A 95 -1.62 -3.99 5.43
C SER A 95 -3.06 -4.17 4.96
N MET A 96 -3.49 -3.45 3.92
CA MET A 96 -4.86 -3.51 3.39
C MET A 96 -5.25 -4.93 2.95
N ARG A 97 -4.29 -5.73 2.46
CA ARG A 97 -4.51 -7.12 2.03
C ARG A 97 -4.89 -8.06 3.16
N VAL A 98 -4.48 -7.78 4.39
CA VAL A 98 -4.66 -8.65 5.56
C VAL A 98 -5.63 -8.09 6.59
N LEU A 99 -6.17 -6.90 6.37
CA LEU A 99 -7.16 -6.27 7.23
C LEU A 99 -8.56 -6.73 6.88
N ASP A 100 -9.42 -6.80 7.90
CA ASP A 100 -10.86 -7.03 7.73
C ASP A 100 -11.61 -5.69 7.66
N GLY A 101 -11.09 -4.65 8.31
CA GLY A 101 -11.66 -3.31 8.29
C GLY A 101 -10.62 -2.23 8.49
N ALA A 102 -11.01 -0.98 8.30
CA ALA A 102 -10.11 0.16 8.48
C ALA A 102 -10.77 1.34 9.17
N VAL A 103 -9.98 2.10 9.93
CA VAL A 103 -10.34 3.42 10.46
C VAL A 103 -9.55 4.47 9.67
N ALA A 104 -10.24 5.26 8.88
CA ALA A 104 -9.67 6.37 8.14
C ALA A 104 -9.73 7.65 8.99
N VAL A 105 -8.59 8.14 9.43
CA VAL A 105 -8.49 9.34 10.28
C VAL A 105 -8.29 10.57 9.38
N PHE A 106 -9.22 11.51 9.47
CA PHE A 106 -9.16 12.79 8.77
C PHE A 106 -8.94 13.94 9.75
N CYS A 107 -8.18 14.94 9.33
CA CYS A 107 -8.06 16.19 10.09
C CYS A 107 -9.30 17.06 9.85
N SER A 108 -9.95 17.55 10.91
CA SER A 108 -11.13 18.42 10.81
C SER A 108 -10.87 19.76 10.11
N VAL A 109 -9.60 20.18 10.03
CA VAL A 109 -9.16 21.41 9.34
C VAL A 109 -8.69 21.09 7.91
N GLY A 110 -7.84 20.07 7.75
CA GLY A 110 -7.24 19.72 6.45
C GLY A 110 -8.18 18.97 5.50
N GLY A 111 -9.19 18.28 6.04
CA GLY A 111 -10.13 17.49 5.24
C GLY A 111 -9.48 16.37 4.43
N VAL A 112 -9.95 16.19 3.20
CA VAL A 112 -9.41 15.22 2.25
C VAL A 112 -8.16 15.77 1.57
N GLN A 113 -7.06 15.05 1.69
CA GLN A 113 -5.76 15.35 1.09
C GLN A 113 -5.34 14.22 0.11
N PRO A 114 -4.35 14.43 -0.78
CA PRO A 114 -3.97 13.44 -1.80
C PRO A 114 -3.63 12.07 -1.23
N GLN A 115 -2.89 12.04 -0.12
CA GLN A 115 -2.56 10.78 0.56
C GLN A 115 -3.81 10.05 1.05
N SER A 116 -4.84 10.79 1.49
CA SER A 116 -6.14 10.19 1.83
C SER A 116 -6.79 9.55 0.60
N GLU A 117 -6.71 10.20 -0.56
CA GLU A 117 -7.25 9.66 -1.82
C GLU A 117 -6.56 8.36 -2.23
N THR A 118 -5.23 8.31 -2.09
CA THR A 118 -4.43 7.11 -2.42
C THR A 118 -4.78 5.94 -1.51
N VAL A 119 -4.79 6.16 -0.20
CA VAL A 119 -5.17 5.12 0.78
C VAL A 119 -6.62 4.67 0.56
N TRP A 120 -7.52 5.62 0.25
CA TRP A 120 -8.92 5.31 -0.04
C TRP A 120 -9.09 4.47 -1.30
N ARG A 121 -8.33 4.77 -2.36
CA ARG A 121 -8.28 3.99 -3.61
C ARG A 121 -7.80 2.56 -3.35
N GLN A 122 -6.76 2.39 -2.53
CA GLN A 122 -6.28 1.07 -2.11
C GLN A 122 -7.34 0.30 -1.32
N ALA A 123 -8.00 0.95 -0.35
CA ALA A 123 -9.08 0.33 0.40
C ALA A 123 -10.27 -0.08 -0.50
N ASN A 124 -10.55 0.70 -1.57
CA ASN A 124 -11.54 0.32 -2.59
C ASN A 124 -11.08 -0.90 -3.41
N ARG A 125 -9.83 -0.92 -3.84
CA ARG A 125 -9.23 -2.05 -4.60
C ARG A 125 -9.35 -3.36 -3.84
N TYR A 126 -9.02 -3.34 -2.56
CA TYR A 126 -9.09 -4.52 -1.68
C TYR A 126 -10.47 -4.73 -1.03
N LYS A 127 -11.47 -3.90 -1.37
CA LYS A 127 -12.82 -3.96 -0.83
C LYS A 127 -12.86 -4.00 0.71
N VAL A 128 -12.01 -3.21 1.36
CA VAL A 128 -11.92 -3.14 2.82
C VAL A 128 -13.05 -2.28 3.37
N PRO A 129 -13.98 -2.84 4.18
CA PRO A 129 -14.95 -2.08 4.95
C PRO A 129 -14.26 -1.08 5.85
N ARG A 130 -14.81 0.13 5.96
CA ARG A 130 -14.13 1.19 6.70
C ARG A 130 -15.09 2.12 7.39
N MET A 131 -14.56 2.84 8.37
CA MET A 131 -15.21 3.96 9.03
C MET A 131 -14.29 5.18 9.06
N VAL A 132 -14.88 6.34 9.25
CA VAL A 132 -14.16 7.62 9.33
C VAL A 132 -14.10 8.09 10.77
N PHE A 133 -12.94 8.59 11.18
CA PHE A 133 -12.76 9.34 12.41
C PHE A 133 -12.24 10.75 12.09
N VAL A 134 -13.10 11.77 12.24
CA VAL A 134 -12.72 13.17 12.07
C VAL A 134 -12.06 13.66 13.36
N ASN A 135 -10.73 13.77 13.31
CA ASN A 135 -9.87 14.10 14.44
C ASN A 135 -9.54 15.59 14.49
N LYS A 136 -8.98 16.02 15.60
CA LYS A 136 -8.54 17.41 15.85
C LYS A 136 -9.69 18.43 15.87
N MET A 137 -10.87 18.02 16.34
CA MET A 137 -12.05 18.90 16.47
C MET A 137 -11.81 20.11 17.39
N ASP A 138 -10.73 20.10 18.18
CA ASP A 138 -10.28 21.18 19.06
C ASP A 138 -9.46 22.27 18.35
N ARG A 139 -9.07 22.07 17.09
CA ARG A 139 -8.24 23.06 16.35
C ARG A 139 -9.08 24.18 15.75
N THR A 140 -8.50 25.38 15.74
CA THR A 140 -9.09 26.55 15.05
C THR A 140 -9.29 26.24 13.57
N GLY A 141 -10.48 26.54 13.04
CA GLY A 141 -10.88 26.21 11.69
C GLY A 141 -11.41 24.77 11.51
N SER A 142 -11.68 24.04 12.60
CA SER A 142 -12.25 22.70 12.53
C SER A 142 -13.69 22.73 12.00
N ASP A 143 -13.99 21.96 10.96
CA ASP A 143 -15.31 21.81 10.38
C ASP A 143 -15.59 20.34 10.02
N PHE A 144 -16.42 19.68 10.82
CA PHE A 144 -16.84 18.30 10.62
C PHE A 144 -17.67 18.12 9.34
N TYR A 145 -18.55 19.06 9.07
CA TYR A 145 -19.51 18.98 7.94
C TYR A 145 -18.82 19.23 6.60
N GLU A 146 -17.80 20.07 6.60
CA GLU A 146 -16.95 20.27 5.41
C GLU A 146 -16.16 19.00 5.09
N VAL A 147 -15.65 18.28 6.09
CA VAL A 147 -14.98 16.98 5.88
C VAL A 147 -15.97 15.95 5.32
N GLU A 148 -17.21 15.87 5.86
CA GLU A 148 -18.28 15.02 5.30
C GLU A 148 -18.51 15.33 3.81
N ARG A 149 -18.67 16.59 3.47
CA ARG A 149 -18.88 17.04 2.07
C ARG A 149 -17.71 16.63 1.19
N GLN A 150 -16.46 16.89 1.61
CA GLN A 150 -15.27 16.56 0.84
C GLN A 150 -15.12 15.05 0.60
N ILE A 151 -15.39 14.21 1.60
CA ILE A 151 -15.34 12.76 1.44
C ILE A 151 -16.36 12.31 0.38
N ASN A 152 -17.58 12.82 0.45
CA ASN A 152 -18.63 12.45 -0.48
C ASN A 152 -18.35 12.95 -1.91
N GLU A 153 -17.87 14.17 -2.09
CA GLU A 153 -17.60 14.75 -3.41
C GLU A 153 -16.28 14.25 -4.02
N ARG A 154 -15.17 14.27 -3.27
CA ARG A 154 -13.83 13.97 -3.80
C ARG A 154 -13.53 12.47 -3.83
N LEU A 155 -13.95 11.73 -2.79
CA LEU A 155 -13.73 10.28 -2.72
C LEU A 155 -14.91 9.49 -3.30
N LYS A 156 -15.96 10.18 -3.78
CA LYS A 156 -17.17 9.59 -4.39
C LYS A 156 -17.75 8.48 -3.52
N SER A 157 -17.89 8.75 -2.24
CA SER A 157 -18.31 7.79 -1.22
C SER A 157 -19.58 8.26 -0.55
N ASN A 158 -20.32 7.35 0.09
CA ASN A 158 -21.48 7.67 0.91
C ASN A 158 -21.07 7.65 2.39
N ALA A 159 -20.37 8.71 2.82
CA ALA A 159 -20.01 8.88 4.21
C ALA A 159 -21.16 9.51 4.98
N VAL A 160 -21.63 8.83 6.02
CA VAL A 160 -22.81 9.23 6.80
C VAL A 160 -22.43 9.34 8.27
N PRO A 161 -22.65 10.49 8.92
CA PRO A 161 -22.41 10.64 10.34
C PRO A 161 -23.28 9.68 11.17
N ILE A 162 -22.64 8.95 12.08
CA ILE A 162 -23.30 8.22 13.17
C ILE A 162 -23.16 8.96 14.49
N GLN A 163 -22.29 9.98 14.51
CA GLN A 163 -22.09 10.90 15.63
C GLN A 163 -22.00 12.32 15.10
N LEU A 164 -22.46 13.29 15.89
CA LEU A 164 -22.30 14.72 15.61
C LEU A 164 -21.46 15.38 16.71
N PRO A 165 -20.58 16.34 16.36
CA PRO A 165 -19.80 17.07 17.36
C PRO A 165 -20.66 18.05 18.15
N ILE A 166 -20.41 18.15 19.45
CA ILE A 166 -20.95 19.18 20.33
C ILE A 166 -19.89 20.28 20.47
N GLY A 167 -20.11 21.38 19.76
CA GLY A 167 -19.13 22.45 19.62
C GLY A 167 -18.02 22.13 18.63
N ALA A 168 -17.15 23.11 18.42
CA ALA A 168 -15.97 23.03 17.58
C ALA A 168 -14.85 23.87 18.19
N GLU A 169 -13.61 23.68 17.74
CA GLU A 169 -12.44 24.40 18.21
C GLU A 169 -12.26 24.26 19.74
N GLU A 170 -11.92 25.34 20.45
CA GLU A 170 -11.82 25.31 21.91
C GLU A 170 -13.14 24.95 22.60
N GLY A 171 -14.27 25.13 21.90
CA GLY A 171 -15.61 24.80 22.37
C GLY A 171 -16.02 23.34 22.19
N PHE A 172 -15.17 22.46 21.62
CA PHE A 172 -15.48 21.05 21.46
C PHE A 172 -15.56 20.32 22.81
N LYS A 173 -16.77 19.87 23.18
CA LYS A 173 -17.06 19.27 24.49
C LYS A 173 -17.37 17.78 24.42
N GLY A 174 -17.93 17.30 23.31
CA GLY A 174 -18.42 15.94 23.24
C GLY A 174 -19.02 15.58 21.90
N VAL A 175 -19.75 14.48 21.89
CA VAL A 175 -20.41 13.96 20.69
C VAL A 175 -21.85 13.56 20.99
N ILE A 176 -22.71 13.67 19.99
CA ILE A 176 -24.08 13.13 20.00
C ILE A 176 -24.07 11.81 19.26
N ASP A 177 -24.52 10.76 19.87
CA ASP A 177 -24.74 9.47 19.24
C ASP A 177 -26.14 9.45 18.58
N LEU A 178 -26.17 9.32 17.25
CA LEU A 178 -27.42 9.34 16.48
C LEU A 178 -28.19 8.01 16.56
N VAL A 179 -27.58 6.94 17.06
CA VAL A 179 -28.25 5.65 17.27
C VAL A 179 -29.08 5.68 18.56
N THR A 180 -28.47 6.13 19.67
CA THR A 180 -29.13 6.19 20.98
C THR A 180 -29.81 7.52 21.24
N MET A 181 -29.54 8.55 20.47
CA MET A 181 -30.00 9.94 20.66
C MET A 181 -29.61 10.46 22.03
N LYS A 182 -28.35 10.24 22.42
CA LYS A 182 -27.75 10.73 23.66
C LYS A 182 -26.46 11.50 23.37
N ALA A 183 -26.11 12.40 24.26
CA ALA A 183 -24.86 13.17 24.23
C ALA A 183 -23.85 12.57 25.19
N THR A 184 -22.61 12.37 24.73
CA THR A 184 -21.47 12.03 25.58
C THR A 184 -20.58 13.25 25.72
N ILE A 185 -20.40 13.74 26.93
CA ILE A 185 -19.66 14.97 27.22
C ILE A 185 -18.48 14.64 28.13
N TRP A 186 -17.28 15.04 27.69
CA TRP A 186 -16.04 14.92 28.50
C TRP A 186 -15.79 16.17 29.29
N GLY A 187 -15.33 15.99 30.54
CA GLY A 187 -14.88 17.11 31.39
C GLY A 187 -13.60 17.77 30.83
N ASP A 188 -13.34 18.99 31.24
CA ASP A 188 -12.16 19.76 30.82
C ASP A 188 -10.90 19.44 31.66
N ASP A 189 -11.01 18.59 32.67
CA ASP A 189 -9.89 18.17 33.51
C ASP A 189 -8.98 17.19 32.79
N GLN A 190 -7.92 17.72 32.19
CA GLN A 190 -6.94 16.91 31.44
C GLN A 190 -6.17 15.91 32.30
N SER A 191 -6.12 16.11 33.64
CA SER A 191 -5.44 15.17 34.54
C SER A 191 -6.13 13.80 34.58
N LYS A 192 -7.41 13.75 34.26
CA LYS A 192 -8.23 12.53 34.19
C LYS A 192 -8.11 11.81 32.84
N MET A 193 -7.35 12.36 31.88
CA MET A 193 -7.05 11.76 30.60
C MET A 193 -8.29 11.23 29.83
N GLY A 194 -9.43 11.94 29.93
CA GLY A 194 -10.68 11.56 29.23
C GLY A 194 -11.35 10.28 29.74
N GLN A 195 -10.93 9.72 30.86
CA GLN A 195 -11.57 8.52 31.45
C GLN A 195 -12.95 8.78 32.03
N GLU A 196 -13.21 10.04 32.45
CA GLU A 196 -14.50 10.46 32.98
C GLU A 196 -15.29 11.21 31.91
N PHE A 197 -16.45 10.71 31.58
CA PHE A 197 -17.43 11.36 30.73
C PHE A 197 -18.85 11.13 31.27
N GLU A 198 -19.77 11.98 30.87
CA GLU A 198 -21.15 11.89 31.25
C GLU A 198 -22.03 11.67 30.00
N VAL A 199 -23.00 10.75 30.13
CA VAL A 199 -24.00 10.52 29.09
C VAL A 199 -25.27 11.28 29.53
N THR A 200 -25.65 12.25 28.71
CA THR A 200 -26.79 13.16 28.97
C THR A 200 -27.76 13.21 27.82
N ASP A 201 -28.84 14.00 28.00
CA ASP A 201 -29.72 14.35 26.90
C ASP A 201 -29.02 15.29 25.89
N ILE A 202 -29.46 15.29 24.66
CA ILE A 202 -28.93 16.17 23.59
C ILE A 202 -29.18 17.64 24.00
N PRO A 203 -28.19 18.54 23.85
CA PRO A 203 -28.40 19.96 24.03
C PRO A 203 -29.58 20.49 23.21
N ALA A 204 -30.44 21.32 23.80
CA ALA A 204 -31.70 21.73 23.18
C ALA A 204 -31.53 22.42 21.80
N ASP A 205 -30.43 23.13 21.63
CA ASP A 205 -30.06 23.79 20.36
C ASP A 205 -29.56 22.84 19.25
N MET A 206 -29.31 21.58 19.59
CA MET A 206 -28.81 20.57 18.65
C MET A 206 -29.85 19.46 18.32
N VAL A 207 -31.01 19.44 19.02
CA VAL A 207 -32.02 18.38 18.85
C VAL A 207 -32.50 18.30 17.39
N GLU A 208 -32.93 19.42 16.81
CA GLU A 208 -33.43 19.47 15.43
C GLU A 208 -32.38 18.96 14.43
N LYS A 209 -31.14 19.37 14.62
CA LYS A 209 -30.02 18.92 13.78
C LYS A 209 -29.75 17.42 13.94
N ALA A 210 -29.78 16.91 15.17
CA ALA A 210 -29.58 15.49 15.44
C ALA A 210 -30.70 14.64 14.83
N GLU A 211 -31.95 15.08 14.92
CA GLU A 211 -33.09 14.41 14.27
C GLU A 211 -32.93 14.37 12.76
N ALA A 212 -32.56 15.48 12.11
CA ALA A 212 -32.36 15.55 10.67
C ALA A 212 -31.21 14.61 10.20
N TYR A 213 -30.10 14.52 10.96
CA TYR A 213 -29.01 13.61 10.63
C TYR A 213 -29.35 12.14 10.95
N ARG A 214 -30.18 11.89 11.98
CA ARG A 214 -30.70 10.55 12.24
C ARG A 214 -31.59 10.07 11.09
N GLU A 215 -32.43 10.93 10.53
CA GLU A 215 -33.28 10.62 9.38
C GLU A 215 -32.41 10.23 8.17
N LYS A 216 -31.35 11.00 7.84
CA LYS A 216 -30.37 10.66 6.79
C LYS A 216 -29.68 9.32 7.05
N LEU A 217 -29.34 9.02 8.31
CA LEU A 217 -28.73 7.74 8.68
C LEU A 217 -29.71 6.60 8.43
N ILE A 218 -30.97 6.74 8.82
CA ILE A 218 -32.02 5.73 8.63
C ILE A 218 -32.27 5.52 7.13
N GLU A 219 -32.34 6.57 6.34
CA GLU A 219 -32.46 6.49 4.88
C GLU A 219 -31.29 5.69 4.29
N ALA A 220 -30.06 6.03 4.63
CA ALA A 220 -28.86 5.37 4.09
C ALA A 220 -28.77 3.87 4.43
N ILE A 221 -29.16 3.46 5.65
CA ILE A 221 -29.18 2.03 6.01
C ILE A 221 -30.36 1.29 5.38
N SER A 222 -31.48 1.96 5.13
CA SER A 222 -32.68 1.37 4.54
C SER A 222 -32.45 1.01 3.06
N GLU A 223 -31.56 1.72 2.35
CA GLU A 223 -31.20 1.39 0.96
C GLU A 223 -30.57 0.00 0.80
N THR A 224 -30.06 -0.60 1.88
CA THR A 224 -29.34 -1.88 1.86
C THR A 224 -30.15 -3.08 2.38
N ASP A 225 -31.36 -2.84 2.91
CA ASP A 225 -32.20 -3.87 3.52
C ASP A 225 -33.67 -3.61 3.22
N ASP A 226 -34.31 -4.54 2.50
CA ASP A 226 -35.70 -4.42 2.07
C ASP A 226 -36.67 -4.27 3.25
N ILE A 227 -36.41 -4.90 4.39
CA ILE A 227 -37.23 -4.83 5.60
C ILE A 227 -37.14 -3.44 6.22
N LEU A 228 -35.94 -2.90 6.31
CA LEU A 228 -35.70 -1.54 6.82
C LEU A 228 -36.29 -0.50 5.88
N MET A 229 -36.23 -0.73 4.56
CA MET A 229 -36.84 0.14 3.55
C MET A 229 -38.36 0.16 3.68
N GLU A 230 -39.00 -0.99 3.85
CA GLU A 230 -40.45 -1.07 4.05
C GLU A 230 -40.89 -0.26 5.29
N LYS A 231 -40.22 -0.48 6.43
CA LYS A 231 -40.51 0.29 7.65
C LYS A 231 -40.28 1.79 7.50
N PHE A 232 -39.21 2.18 6.82
CA PHE A 232 -38.91 3.59 6.55
C PHE A 232 -40.01 4.23 5.69
N MET A 233 -40.44 3.55 4.64
CA MET A 233 -41.51 4.02 3.75
C MET A 233 -42.90 4.11 4.46
N GLU A 234 -43.15 3.22 5.42
CA GLU A 234 -44.37 3.23 6.23
C GLU A 234 -44.33 4.23 7.39
N GLY A 235 -43.16 4.85 7.63
CA GLY A 235 -42.92 5.80 8.73
C GLY A 235 -42.84 5.13 10.10
N GLU A 236 -42.51 3.83 10.14
CA GLU A 236 -42.31 3.12 11.40
C GLU A 236 -40.95 3.46 12.02
N ALA A 237 -40.92 3.65 13.33
CA ALA A 237 -39.70 3.92 14.05
C ALA A 237 -38.81 2.65 14.16
N LEU A 238 -37.57 2.73 13.70
CA LEU A 238 -36.59 1.66 13.87
C LEU A 238 -36.07 1.60 15.31
N THR A 239 -35.88 0.40 15.84
CA THR A 239 -35.24 0.17 17.12
C THR A 239 -33.72 0.38 17.03
N GLU A 240 -33.05 0.62 18.18
CA GLU A 240 -31.56 0.72 18.20
C GLU A 240 -30.88 -0.52 17.64
N ALA A 241 -31.42 -1.72 17.88
CA ALA A 241 -30.87 -2.96 17.40
C ALA A 241 -30.93 -3.06 15.87
N GLU A 242 -32.05 -2.64 15.26
CA GLU A 242 -32.23 -2.57 13.80
C GLU A 242 -31.32 -1.54 13.18
N ILE A 243 -31.17 -0.36 13.78
CA ILE A 243 -30.26 0.67 13.30
C ILE A 243 -28.80 0.17 13.35
N LYS A 244 -28.37 -0.46 14.47
CA LYS A 244 -27.02 -1.03 14.60
C LYS A 244 -26.75 -2.12 13.56
N ALA A 245 -27.73 -3.02 13.36
CA ALA A 245 -27.62 -4.07 12.34
C ALA A 245 -27.56 -3.47 10.92
N GLY A 246 -28.38 -2.46 10.62
CA GLY A 246 -28.36 -1.76 9.34
C GLY A 246 -27.05 -1.04 9.08
N ILE A 247 -26.49 -0.31 10.06
CA ILE A 247 -25.18 0.35 9.93
C ILE A 247 -24.11 -0.70 9.63
N LYS A 248 -24.10 -1.81 10.38
CA LYS A 248 -23.13 -2.89 10.16
C LYS A 248 -23.27 -3.49 8.76
N ALA A 249 -24.47 -3.84 8.33
CA ALA A 249 -24.73 -4.40 7.01
C ALA A 249 -24.26 -3.45 5.89
N ALA A 250 -24.63 -2.16 5.97
CA ALA A 250 -24.22 -1.15 5.00
C ALA A 250 -22.70 -0.91 4.99
N THR A 251 -22.05 -0.98 6.17
CA THR A 251 -20.58 -0.88 6.28
C THR A 251 -19.89 -2.06 5.61
N LEU A 252 -20.37 -3.29 5.85
CA LEU A 252 -19.83 -4.51 5.23
C LEU A 252 -20.00 -4.51 3.71
N ALA A 253 -21.14 -4.05 3.24
CA ALA A 253 -21.44 -3.89 1.81
C ALA A 253 -20.70 -2.71 1.16
N ILE A 254 -20.05 -1.85 1.94
CA ILE A 254 -19.40 -0.60 1.51
C ILE A 254 -20.37 0.36 0.80
N THR A 255 -21.66 0.25 1.05
CA THR A 255 -22.69 1.15 0.53
C THR A 255 -22.79 2.43 1.36
N MET A 256 -22.42 2.35 2.65
CA MET A 256 -22.34 3.47 3.57
C MET A 256 -21.03 3.38 4.38
N ILE A 257 -20.44 4.53 4.67
CA ILE A 257 -19.23 4.63 5.50
C ILE A 257 -19.57 5.44 6.75
N PRO A 258 -19.64 4.80 7.94
CA PRO A 258 -20.00 5.50 9.17
C PRO A 258 -18.91 6.50 9.58
N MET A 259 -19.36 7.71 9.96
CA MET A 259 -18.47 8.78 10.42
C MET A 259 -18.63 9.05 11.91
N THR A 260 -17.50 9.14 12.57
CA THR A 260 -17.34 9.54 13.99
C THR A 260 -16.45 10.76 14.09
N CYS A 261 -16.40 11.40 15.25
CA CYS A 261 -15.54 12.56 15.47
C CYS A 261 -14.95 12.62 16.87
N GLY A 262 -13.86 13.39 17.01
CA GLY A 262 -13.21 13.58 18.30
C GLY A 262 -11.95 14.43 18.22
N THR A 263 -11.24 14.45 19.33
CA THR A 263 -9.89 14.99 19.43
C THR A 263 -9.02 14.06 20.28
N ALA A 264 -8.21 13.25 19.59
CA ALA A 264 -7.34 12.29 20.25
C ALA A 264 -6.36 12.99 21.20
N PHE A 265 -5.81 14.15 20.82
CA PHE A 265 -4.88 14.91 21.64
C PHE A 265 -5.51 15.39 22.96
N LYS A 266 -6.76 15.77 22.95
CA LYS A 266 -7.53 16.19 24.14
C LYS A 266 -8.28 15.03 24.82
N ASN A 267 -8.04 13.79 24.38
CA ASN A 267 -8.61 12.58 24.96
C ASN A 267 -10.16 12.51 24.92
N LYS A 268 -10.79 13.05 23.87
CA LYS A 268 -12.24 13.07 23.70
C LYS A 268 -12.65 12.31 22.41
N GLY A 269 -13.60 11.38 22.50
CA GLY A 269 -14.19 10.67 21.36
C GLY A 269 -13.49 9.37 20.95
N VAL A 270 -12.39 8.95 21.60
CA VAL A 270 -11.68 7.71 21.22
C VAL A 270 -12.38 6.47 21.76
N GLN A 271 -12.99 6.53 22.94
CA GLN A 271 -13.76 5.42 23.50
C GLN A 271 -14.98 5.13 22.62
N THR A 272 -15.71 6.16 22.18
CA THR A 272 -16.86 6.01 21.29
C THR A 272 -16.45 5.54 19.88
N LEU A 273 -15.22 5.84 19.44
CA LEU A 273 -14.65 5.24 18.24
C LEU A 273 -14.42 3.73 18.43
N LEU A 274 -13.87 3.30 19.58
CA LEU A 274 -13.66 1.87 19.88
C LEU A 274 -14.99 1.11 19.94
N ASP A 275 -16.02 1.69 20.54
CA ASP A 275 -17.37 1.12 20.58
C ASP A 275 -17.91 0.92 19.13
N ALA A 276 -17.70 1.91 18.26
CA ALA A 276 -18.12 1.85 16.88
C ALA A 276 -17.29 0.81 16.07
N VAL A 277 -15.99 0.68 16.33
CA VAL A 277 -15.13 -0.38 15.71
C VAL A 277 -15.67 -1.76 16.05
N VAL A 278 -15.99 -2.02 17.31
CA VAL A 278 -16.53 -3.31 17.75
C VAL A 278 -17.91 -3.57 17.16
N ALA A 279 -18.75 -2.54 17.09
CA ALA A 279 -20.13 -2.68 16.64
C ALA A 279 -20.26 -2.84 15.12
N TYR A 280 -19.46 -2.12 14.32
CA TYR A 280 -19.73 -1.94 12.89
C TYR A 280 -18.66 -2.52 11.96
N LEU A 281 -17.39 -2.64 12.38
CA LEU A 281 -16.38 -3.28 11.56
C LEU A 281 -16.47 -4.79 11.63
N PRO A 282 -16.09 -5.51 10.55
CA PRO A 282 -16.29 -6.94 10.44
C PRO A 282 -15.43 -7.78 11.36
N ALA A 283 -15.93 -8.94 11.71
CA ALA A 283 -15.13 -10.08 12.16
C ALA A 283 -14.52 -10.80 10.94
N PRO A 284 -13.48 -11.64 11.14
CA PRO A 284 -12.86 -12.40 10.04
C PRO A 284 -13.83 -13.31 9.26
N THR A 285 -14.93 -13.73 9.88
CA THR A 285 -15.97 -14.56 9.28
C THR A 285 -17.00 -13.77 8.45
N GLU A 286 -16.96 -12.45 8.51
CA GLU A 286 -17.94 -11.56 7.87
C GLU A 286 -17.35 -10.84 6.64
N VAL A 287 -16.03 -10.98 6.38
CA VAL A 287 -15.39 -10.43 5.19
C VAL A 287 -15.58 -11.34 3.98
N HIS A 288 -15.38 -10.77 2.78
CA HIS A 288 -15.47 -11.51 1.54
C HIS A 288 -14.57 -12.76 1.53
N GLU A 289 -15.02 -13.78 0.81
CA GLU A 289 -14.27 -15.01 0.57
C GLU A 289 -12.86 -14.71 0.04
N ILE A 290 -11.88 -15.35 0.65
CA ILE A 290 -10.48 -15.18 0.26
C ILE A 290 -10.22 -16.10 -0.94
N LYS A 291 -9.91 -15.50 -2.07
CA LYS A 291 -9.60 -16.22 -3.29
C LYS A 291 -8.24 -16.91 -3.20
N GLY A 292 -8.16 -18.07 -3.77
CA GLY A 292 -6.94 -18.84 -3.93
C GLY A 292 -6.97 -19.68 -5.19
N GLU A 293 -5.84 -20.24 -5.54
CA GLU A 293 -5.68 -21.17 -6.65
C GLU A 293 -4.83 -22.37 -6.20
N TYR A 294 -5.00 -23.52 -6.83
CA TYR A 294 -4.13 -24.65 -6.66
C TYR A 294 -2.98 -24.63 -7.69
N GLU A 295 -1.96 -25.50 -7.50
CA GLU A 295 -0.81 -25.59 -8.42
C GLU A 295 -1.21 -25.90 -9.88
N ASP A 296 -2.36 -26.51 -10.10
CA ASP A 296 -2.93 -26.83 -11.42
C ASP A 296 -3.77 -25.71 -12.04
N GLY A 297 -3.93 -24.58 -11.31
CA GLY A 297 -4.70 -23.42 -11.75
C GLY A 297 -6.20 -23.48 -11.45
N GLU A 298 -6.67 -24.48 -10.67
CA GLU A 298 -8.06 -24.53 -10.21
C GLU A 298 -8.30 -23.44 -9.16
N GLU A 299 -9.27 -22.55 -9.40
CA GLU A 299 -9.65 -21.50 -8.45
C GLU A 299 -10.43 -22.10 -7.27
N THR A 300 -10.17 -21.56 -6.09
CA THR A 300 -10.83 -21.96 -4.84
C THR A 300 -11.06 -20.76 -3.93
N THR A 301 -11.87 -20.95 -2.90
CA THR A 301 -12.08 -19.93 -1.84
C THR A 301 -11.71 -20.53 -0.48
N VAL A 302 -11.13 -19.70 0.38
CA VAL A 302 -10.73 -20.07 1.73
C VAL A 302 -11.62 -19.35 2.73
N GLU A 303 -12.42 -20.12 3.47
CA GLU A 303 -13.26 -19.59 4.55
C GLU A 303 -12.45 -19.42 5.84
N SER A 304 -12.74 -18.35 6.59
CA SER A 304 -12.12 -18.10 7.89
C SER A 304 -12.73 -19.04 8.96
N SER A 305 -12.04 -20.13 9.26
CA SER A 305 -12.47 -21.13 10.24
C SER A 305 -11.28 -21.82 10.92
N ASP A 306 -11.41 -22.16 12.20
CA ASP A 306 -10.40 -22.99 12.90
C ASP A 306 -10.40 -24.44 12.39
N GLU A 307 -11.44 -24.86 11.70
CA GLU A 307 -11.55 -26.17 11.08
C GLU A 307 -10.92 -26.19 9.68
N GLY A 308 -10.42 -27.35 9.29
CA GLY A 308 -9.80 -27.55 7.98
C GLY A 308 -8.26 -27.47 8.00
N GLU A 309 -7.67 -27.66 6.83
CA GLU A 309 -6.22 -27.57 6.64
C GLU A 309 -5.75 -26.13 6.75
N PHE A 310 -4.59 -25.95 7.35
CA PHE A 310 -4.00 -24.62 7.60
C PHE A 310 -3.75 -23.84 6.31
N ALA A 311 -4.10 -22.55 6.32
CA ALA A 311 -3.76 -21.59 5.27
C ALA A 311 -3.51 -20.21 5.87
N ALA A 312 -2.38 -19.60 5.53
CA ALA A 312 -1.98 -18.28 6.00
C ALA A 312 -1.17 -17.52 4.93
N LEU A 313 -1.17 -16.22 5.00
CA LEU A 313 -0.39 -15.33 4.16
C LEU A 313 0.73 -14.67 4.97
N GLY A 314 1.97 -14.77 4.48
CA GLY A 314 3.09 -13.99 5.00
C GLY A 314 3.06 -12.59 4.39
N PHE A 315 2.72 -11.57 5.18
CA PHE A 315 2.51 -10.23 4.63
C PHE A 315 3.62 -9.23 4.95
N LYS A 316 4.46 -9.53 5.94
CA LYS A 316 5.58 -8.65 6.31
C LYS A 316 6.74 -9.46 6.87
N ILE A 317 7.94 -9.08 6.48
CA ILE A 317 9.19 -9.58 7.07
C ILE A 317 9.87 -8.43 7.80
N MET A 318 10.44 -8.73 8.95
CA MET A 318 11.24 -7.82 9.74
C MET A 318 12.48 -8.53 10.26
N THR A 319 13.61 -7.87 10.18
CA THR A 319 14.85 -8.37 10.80
C THR A 319 14.94 -7.82 12.22
N ASP A 320 15.02 -8.72 13.17
CA ASP A 320 15.15 -8.40 14.58
C ASP A 320 16.56 -8.76 15.09
N PRO A 321 17.25 -7.88 15.82
CA PRO A 321 18.64 -8.13 16.26
C PRO A 321 18.77 -9.29 17.25
N PHE A 322 17.69 -9.68 17.95
CA PHE A 322 17.72 -10.69 19.01
C PHE A 322 17.19 -12.05 18.56
N VAL A 323 16.14 -12.07 17.73
CA VAL A 323 15.48 -13.32 17.30
C VAL A 323 15.72 -13.64 15.82
N GLY A 324 16.34 -12.75 15.08
CA GLY A 324 16.59 -12.90 13.66
C GLY A 324 15.39 -12.51 12.82
N GLN A 325 15.06 -13.27 11.79
CA GLN A 325 13.94 -12.98 10.91
C GLN A 325 12.61 -13.28 11.60
N LEU A 326 11.74 -12.30 11.62
CA LEU A 326 10.32 -12.37 11.98
C LEU A 326 9.48 -12.32 10.72
N THR A 327 8.61 -13.30 10.52
CA THR A 327 7.63 -13.28 9.43
C THR A 327 6.24 -13.08 10.03
N PHE A 328 5.63 -11.93 9.74
CA PHE A 328 4.25 -11.66 10.14
C PHE A 328 3.30 -12.40 9.22
N ILE A 329 2.36 -13.10 9.80
CA ILE A 329 1.38 -13.89 9.07
C ILE A 329 -0.05 -13.54 9.50
N ARG A 330 -0.96 -13.61 8.55
CA ARG A 330 -2.40 -13.66 8.79
C ARG A 330 -2.87 -15.09 8.58
N VAL A 331 -3.42 -15.70 9.61
CA VAL A 331 -4.05 -17.03 9.51
C VAL A 331 -5.47 -16.87 8.99
N TYR A 332 -5.78 -17.51 7.88
CA TYR A 332 -7.12 -17.51 7.30
C TYR A 332 -7.91 -18.76 7.68
N ARG A 333 -7.28 -19.91 7.65
CA ARG A 333 -7.95 -21.18 7.98
C ARG A 333 -7.05 -22.08 8.81
N GLY A 334 -7.67 -22.87 9.68
CA GLY A 334 -7.00 -23.85 10.52
C GLY A 334 -6.25 -23.23 11.68
N VAL A 335 -5.39 -24.04 12.30
CA VAL A 335 -4.60 -23.66 13.48
C VAL A 335 -3.13 -23.93 13.25
N LEU A 336 -2.29 -22.90 13.40
CA LEU A 336 -0.85 -23.04 13.37
C LEU A 336 -0.31 -23.31 14.76
N LYS A 337 0.46 -24.38 14.93
CA LYS A 337 1.08 -24.75 16.22
C LYS A 337 2.58 -24.51 16.19
N SER A 338 3.12 -24.04 17.31
CA SER A 338 4.56 -23.93 17.50
C SER A 338 5.25 -25.30 17.30
N GLY A 339 6.42 -25.31 16.64
CA GLY A 339 7.19 -26.52 16.34
C GLY A 339 6.64 -27.39 15.20
N SER A 340 5.49 -27.05 14.61
CA SER A 340 4.90 -27.78 13.48
C SER A 340 5.64 -27.53 12.16
N TYR A 341 5.19 -28.20 11.11
CA TYR A 341 5.66 -28.00 9.74
C TYR A 341 4.53 -27.44 8.89
N VAL A 342 4.89 -26.53 7.98
CA VAL A 342 4.02 -25.98 6.96
C VAL A 342 4.68 -26.11 5.59
N TYR A 343 3.89 -25.95 4.55
CA TYR A 343 4.34 -25.95 3.18
C TYR A 343 4.22 -24.51 2.61
N ASN A 344 5.33 -23.93 2.19
CA ASN A 344 5.31 -22.68 1.42
C ASN A 344 4.92 -23.02 -0.01
N THR A 345 3.65 -22.83 -0.34
CA THR A 345 3.06 -23.22 -1.64
C THR A 345 3.57 -22.37 -2.79
N THR A 346 3.89 -21.11 -2.53
CA THR A 346 4.45 -20.19 -3.53
C THR A 346 5.83 -20.66 -4.03
N LYS A 347 6.63 -21.29 -3.15
CA LYS A 347 8.01 -21.73 -3.45
C LYS A 347 8.18 -23.25 -3.53
N GLY A 348 7.12 -24.01 -3.27
CA GLY A 348 7.19 -25.47 -3.27
C GLY A 348 8.10 -26.06 -2.20
N LYS A 349 8.21 -25.44 -1.01
CA LYS A 349 9.16 -25.86 0.06
C LYS A 349 8.46 -26.09 1.39
N LYS A 350 8.89 -27.15 2.09
CA LYS A 350 8.47 -27.42 3.46
C LYS A 350 9.35 -26.65 4.45
N GLU A 351 8.71 -25.95 5.38
CA GLU A 351 9.39 -25.17 6.42
C GLU A 351 8.92 -25.56 7.82
N ARG A 352 9.81 -25.38 8.78
CA ARG A 352 9.50 -25.65 10.19
C ARG A 352 9.15 -24.34 10.89
N ILE A 353 8.02 -24.34 11.58
CA ILE A 353 7.64 -23.26 12.50
C ILE A 353 8.50 -23.35 13.76
N GLY A 354 9.20 -22.28 14.06
CA GLY A 354 9.89 -22.15 15.34
C GLY A 354 8.93 -21.71 16.44
N ARG A 355 9.13 -20.50 16.95
CA ARG A 355 8.24 -19.88 17.95
C ARG A 355 7.16 -19.05 17.25
N LEU A 356 6.01 -18.96 17.90
CA LEU A 356 4.90 -18.11 17.52
C LEU A 356 4.80 -16.96 18.51
N LEU A 357 4.63 -15.75 18.01
CA LEU A 357 4.59 -14.53 18.81
C LEU A 357 3.32 -13.73 18.50
N LYS A 358 2.63 -13.27 19.54
CA LYS A 358 1.70 -12.13 19.44
C LYS A 358 2.48 -10.84 19.74
N MET A 359 2.19 -9.80 18.97
CA MET A 359 2.87 -8.52 19.09
C MET A 359 1.98 -7.54 19.85
N HIS A 360 2.55 -6.88 20.84
CA HIS A 360 1.96 -5.78 21.56
C HIS A 360 2.89 -4.56 21.44
N ALA A 361 2.87 -3.97 20.24
CA ALA A 361 3.85 -2.98 19.80
C ALA A 361 5.30 -3.53 19.90
N ILE A 362 6.12 -3.08 20.86
CA ILE A 362 7.49 -3.55 21.04
C ILE A 362 7.55 -4.87 21.84
N LYS A 363 6.55 -5.14 22.67
CA LYS A 363 6.52 -6.35 23.51
C LYS A 363 6.09 -7.57 22.69
N ARG A 364 6.69 -8.70 22.98
CA ARG A 364 6.43 -9.99 22.33
C ARG A 364 5.91 -10.96 23.38
N GLU A 365 4.80 -11.60 23.07
CA GLU A 365 4.23 -12.68 23.85
C GLU A 365 4.36 -13.97 23.07
N GLU A 366 5.03 -14.97 23.65
CA GLU A 366 5.15 -16.28 23.02
C GLU A 366 3.85 -17.07 23.22
N VAL A 367 3.31 -17.60 22.14
CA VAL A 367 2.06 -18.37 22.14
C VAL A 367 2.27 -19.76 21.54
N ASP A 368 1.48 -20.74 21.99
CA ASP A 368 1.59 -22.12 21.50
C ASP A 368 0.91 -22.33 20.15
N ALA A 369 -0.08 -21.49 19.83
CA ALA A 369 -0.86 -21.61 18.60
C ALA A 369 -1.39 -20.24 18.15
N LEU A 370 -1.59 -20.11 16.84
CA LEU A 370 -2.35 -19.03 16.18
C LEU A 370 -3.55 -19.67 15.47
N TYR A 371 -4.70 -19.04 15.61
CA TYR A 371 -6.00 -19.51 15.13
C TYR A 371 -6.45 -18.73 13.89
N ALA A 372 -7.43 -19.25 13.16
CA ALA A 372 -8.04 -18.54 12.04
C ALA A 372 -8.50 -17.12 12.46
N GLY A 373 -8.26 -16.13 11.61
CA GLY A 373 -8.56 -14.74 11.91
C GLY A 373 -7.49 -14.03 12.73
N GLU A 374 -6.46 -14.68 13.25
CA GLU A 374 -5.42 -14.03 14.03
C GLU A 374 -4.24 -13.56 13.18
N ILE A 375 -3.59 -12.49 13.65
CA ILE A 375 -2.34 -11.96 13.14
C ILE A 375 -1.25 -12.26 14.17
N GLY A 376 -0.13 -12.81 13.73
CA GLY A 376 1.01 -13.08 14.59
C GLY A 376 2.32 -13.10 13.83
N ALA A 377 3.43 -13.27 14.55
CA ALA A 377 4.74 -13.39 13.96
C ALA A 377 5.34 -14.77 14.17
N VAL A 378 6.00 -15.30 13.16
CA VAL A 378 6.68 -16.59 13.17
C VAL A 378 8.17 -16.39 13.17
N VAL A 379 8.88 -17.04 14.08
CA VAL A 379 10.34 -17.15 14.10
C VAL A 379 10.76 -18.47 13.47
N GLY A 380 11.78 -18.43 12.62
CA GLY A 380 12.43 -19.66 12.11
C GLY A 380 12.11 -20.03 10.67
N LEU A 381 11.23 -19.29 9.99
CA LEU A 381 11.04 -19.41 8.54
C LEU A 381 12.30 -18.87 7.82
N LYS A 382 12.83 -19.64 6.86
CA LYS A 382 14.09 -19.30 6.19
C LYS A 382 13.93 -18.87 4.73
N SER A 383 12.92 -19.40 4.06
CA SER A 383 12.69 -19.15 2.63
C SER A 383 11.43 -18.37 2.34
N THR A 384 10.56 -18.19 3.33
CA THR A 384 9.33 -17.41 3.18
C THR A 384 9.63 -15.93 3.01
N LEU A 385 9.03 -15.32 1.99
CA LEU A 385 9.06 -13.88 1.70
C LEU A 385 7.67 -13.25 1.86
N THR A 386 7.62 -11.92 1.78
CA THR A 386 6.37 -11.17 1.75
C THR A 386 5.54 -11.58 0.53
N GLY A 387 4.25 -11.90 0.74
CA GLY A 387 3.35 -12.39 -0.29
C GLY A 387 3.31 -13.92 -0.43
N ASP A 388 4.21 -14.66 0.25
CA ASP A 388 4.19 -16.13 0.18
C ASP A 388 3.02 -16.70 0.99
N THR A 389 2.41 -17.75 0.46
CA THR A 389 1.38 -18.53 1.15
C THR A 389 1.99 -19.70 1.91
N LEU A 390 1.58 -19.87 3.14
CA LEU A 390 1.87 -21.00 3.99
C LEU A 390 0.61 -21.85 4.16
N ALA A 391 0.66 -23.12 3.78
CA ALA A 391 -0.49 -24.02 3.81
C ALA A 391 -0.15 -25.36 4.49
N GLY A 392 -1.20 -26.16 4.74
CA GLY A 392 -1.07 -27.54 5.15
C GLY A 392 -0.49 -28.40 4.01
N GLU A 393 0.07 -29.57 4.37
CA GLU A 393 0.70 -30.46 3.38
C GLU A 393 -0.32 -31.11 2.42
N LYS A 394 -1.57 -31.26 2.85
CA LYS A 394 -2.62 -31.94 2.09
C LYS A 394 -3.45 -31.00 1.22
N ASP A 395 -3.54 -29.75 1.59
CA ASP A 395 -4.31 -28.73 0.87
C ASP A 395 -3.38 -27.54 0.56
N ARG A 396 -2.76 -27.58 -0.60
CA ARG A 396 -1.69 -26.65 -1.03
C ARG A 396 -2.26 -25.47 -1.81
N VAL A 397 -3.22 -24.78 -1.19
CA VAL A 397 -3.76 -23.57 -1.78
C VAL A 397 -2.68 -22.48 -1.85
N ILE A 398 -2.70 -21.68 -2.93
CA ILE A 398 -1.94 -20.44 -3.10
C ILE A 398 -2.97 -19.32 -2.99
N LEU A 399 -2.85 -18.49 -1.97
CA LEU A 399 -3.71 -17.32 -1.80
C LEU A 399 -3.34 -16.25 -2.84
N GLU A 400 -4.30 -15.41 -3.19
CA GLU A 400 -4.11 -14.31 -4.16
C GLU A 400 -2.82 -13.53 -3.85
N ARG A 401 -1.96 -13.40 -4.86
CA ARG A 401 -0.65 -12.78 -4.73
C ARG A 401 -0.77 -11.27 -4.53
N MET A 402 0.17 -10.72 -3.77
CA MET A 402 0.36 -9.28 -3.70
C MET A 402 1.13 -8.80 -4.94
N GLU A 403 0.62 -7.76 -5.58
CA GLU A 403 1.35 -7.06 -6.64
C GLU A 403 2.13 -5.91 -6.01
N PHE A 404 3.40 -5.79 -6.38
CA PHE A 404 4.27 -4.75 -5.87
C PHE A 404 4.66 -3.81 -7.02
N PRO A 405 4.57 -2.48 -6.82
CA PRO A 405 4.96 -1.53 -7.83
C PRO A 405 6.47 -1.59 -8.11
N ASP A 406 6.85 -1.31 -9.34
CA ASP A 406 8.25 -1.18 -9.70
C ASP A 406 8.86 0.12 -9.13
N PRO A 407 10.12 0.09 -8.70
CA PRO A 407 10.80 1.27 -8.21
C PRO A 407 10.98 2.33 -9.32
N VAL A 408 10.88 3.60 -8.94
CA VAL A 408 10.93 4.74 -9.88
C VAL A 408 12.20 5.58 -9.77
N ILE A 409 12.97 5.39 -8.71
CA ILE A 409 14.23 6.12 -8.46
C ILE A 409 15.36 5.16 -8.09
N SER A 410 16.58 5.49 -8.46
CA SER A 410 17.77 4.71 -8.15
C SER A 410 18.93 5.58 -7.68
N VAL A 411 19.76 5.05 -6.78
CA VAL A 411 21.01 5.70 -6.37
C VAL A 411 22.15 4.68 -6.37
N ALA A 412 23.34 5.13 -6.67
CA ALA A 412 24.55 4.33 -6.49
C ALA A 412 25.01 4.39 -5.03
N VAL A 413 25.41 3.27 -4.47
CA VAL A 413 25.95 3.17 -3.11
C VAL A 413 27.32 2.50 -3.17
N GLU A 414 28.33 3.18 -2.63
CA GLU A 414 29.71 2.70 -2.62
C GLU A 414 30.21 2.52 -1.18
N PRO A 415 30.71 1.33 -0.79
CA PRO A 415 31.26 1.12 0.53
C PRO A 415 32.60 1.85 0.67
N LYS A 416 32.86 2.47 1.83
CA LYS A 416 34.14 3.18 2.07
C LYS A 416 35.32 2.24 2.22
N THR A 417 35.10 1.02 2.70
CA THR A 417 36.15 0.03 2.90
C THR A 417 35.75 -1.36 2.39
N LYS A 418 36.74 -2.26 2.19
CA LYS A 418 36.46 -3.66 1.83
C LYS A 418 35.66 -4.40 2.90
N ALA A 419 35.84 -4.08 4.18
CA ALA A 419 35.07 -4.66 5.26
C ALA A 419 33.60 -4.20 5.22
N ASP A 420 33.34 -2.95 4.79
CA ASP A 420 32.00 -2.43 4.61
C ASP A 420 31.31 -3.04 3.41
N GLN A 421 32.03 -3.47 2.38
CA GLN A 421 31.48 -4.13 1.20
C GLN A 421 30.74 -5.45 1.57
N GLU A 422 31.34 -6.29 2.42
CA GLU A 422 30.69 -7.53 2.87
C GLU A 422 29.46 -7.23 3.73
N LYS A 423 29.59 -6.28 4.69
CA LYS A 423 28.47 -5.85 5.53
C LYS A 423 27.34 -5.24 4.68
N MET A 424 27.69 -4.41 3.68
CA MET A 424 26.73 -3.80 2.76
C MET A 424 25.94 -4.85 2.00
N GLY A 425 26.59 -5.87 1.44
CA GLY A 425 25.92 -6.96 0.76
C GLY A 425 24.91 -7.70 1.65
N ILE A 426 25.30 -7.98 2.90
CA ILE A 426 24.40 -8.61 3.90
C ILE A 426 23.24 -7.69 4.26
N ALA A 427 23.52 -6.41 4.52
CA ALA A 427 22.51 -5.41 4.90
C ALA A 427 21.48 -5.22 3.78
N LEU A 428 21.95 -4.95 2.56
CA LEU A 428 21.08 -4.76 1.40
C LEU A 428 20.25 -6.01 1.09
N GLY A 429 20.85 -7.20 1.22
CA GLY A 429 20.12 -8.47 1.05
C GLY A 429 18.98 -8.64 2.07
N LYS A 430 19.19 -8.23 3.33
CA LYS A 430 18.14 -8.28 4.37
C LYS A 430 17.07 -7.22 4.13
N LEU A 431 17.45 -6.00 3.80
CA LEU A 431 16.51 -4.91 3.49
C LEU A 431 15.64 -5.27 2.27
N ALA A 432 16.20 -5.89 1.24
CA ALA A 432 15.46 -6.37 0.08
C ALA A 432 14.50 -7.54 0.38
N GLN A 433 14.76 -8.32 1.44
CA GLN A 433 13.82 -9.33 1.92
C GLN A 433 12.64 -8.70 2.69
N GLU A 434 12.87 -7.60 3.38
CA GLU A 434 11.84 -6.88 4.13
C GLU A 434 10.91 -6.09 3.21
N ASP A 435 11.47 -5.49 2.15
CA ASP A 435 10.75 -4.59 1.24
C ASP A 435 10.86 -5.06 -0.21
N PRO A 436 9.78 -5.63 -0.76
CA PRO A 436 9.75 -6.09 -2.15
C PRO A 436 9.85 -4.98 -3.20
N SER A 437 9.57 -3.71 -2.86
CA SER A 437 9.75 -2.56 -3.76
C SER A 437 11.18 -2.05 -3.80
N PHE A 438 12.03 -2.52 -2.87
CA PHE A 438 13.45 -2.21 -2.84
C PHE A 438 14.22 -3.22 -3.67
N ARG A 439 14.95 -2.75 -4.67
CA ARG A 439 15.78 -3.59 -5.54
C ARG A 439 17.25 -3.24 -5.40
N VAL A 440 18.08 -4.25 -5.47
CA VAL A 440 19.53 -4.13 -5.45
C VAL A 440 20.10 -4.80 -6.70
N ALA A 441 20.88 -4.06 -7.46
CA ALA A 441 21.57 -4.57 -8.65
C ALA A 441 23.01 -4.09 -8.66
N THR A 442 23.89 -4.83 -9.32
CA THR A 442 25.25 -4.38 -9.63
C THR A 442 25.27 -3.95 -11.09
N ASP A 443 25.69 -2.74 -11.35
CA ASP A 443 25.92 -2.25 -12.71
C ASP A 443 27.12 -2.99 -13.29
N GLU A 444 26.92 -3.70 -14.40
CA GLU A 444 27.95 -4.56 -15.02
C GLU A 444 29.09 -3.73 -15.62
N GLU A 445 28.86 -2.48 -16.00
CA GLU A 445 29.84 -1.61 -16.64
C GLU A 445 30.69 -0.87 -15.61
N SER A 446 30.05 -0.25 -14.61
CA SER A 446 30.75 0.52 -13.56
C SER A 446 31.17 -0.30 -12.36
N GLY A 447 30.57 -1.47 -12.15
CA GLY A 447 30.74 -2.30 -10.95
C GLY A 447 30.10 -1.71 -9.69
N GLN A 448 29.35 -0.61 -9.82
CA GLN A 448 28.68 0.05 -8.71
C GLN A 448 27.46 -0.75 -8.22
N THR A 449 27.17 -0.68 -6.94
CA THR A 449 25.92 -1.20 -6.39
C THR A 449 24.84 -0.14 -6.52
N ILE A 450 23.81 -0.45 -7.31
CA ILE A 450 22.64 0.41 -7.51
C ILE A 450 21.49 -0.09 -6.63
N ILE A 451 20.92 0.79 -5.84
CA ILE A 451 19.70 0.54 -5.08
C ILE A 451 18.55 1.35 -5.67
N SER A 452 17.39 0.74 -5.76
CA SER A 452 16.20 1.34 -6.38
C SER A 452 15.00 1.26 -5.44
N GLY A 453 14.15 2.29 -5.43
CA GLY A 453 12.99 2.40 -4.54
C GLY A 453 11.91 3.34 -5.06
N MET A 454 10.89 3.59 -4.23
CA MET A 454 9.68 4.32 -4.60
C MET A 454 9.82 5.84 -4.54
N GLY A 455 10.82 6.37 -3.83
CA GLY A 455 11.05 7.81 -3.71
C GLY A 455 12.36 8.12 -2.97
N GLU A 456 12.71 9.41 -2.91
CA GLU A 456 13.94 9.88 -2.25
C GLU A 456 13.94 9.53 -0.76
N LEU A 457 12.83 9.78 -0.07
CA LEU A 457 12.69 9.49 1.36
C LEU A 457 12.80 7.98 1.62
N HIS A 458 12.21 7.15 0.77
CA HIS A 458 12.32 5.70 0.87
C HIS A 458 13.77 5.23 0.83
N LEU A 459 14.55 5.66 -0.18
CA LEU A 459 15.97 5.29 -0.30
C LEU A 459 16.83 5.89 0.81
N GLU A 460 16.55 7.13 1.23
CA GLU A 460 17.23 7.78 2.34
C GLU A 460 17.10 6.98 3.63
N ILE A 461 15.89 6.51 3.94
CA ILE A 461 15.63 5.70 5.13
C ILE A 461 16.32 4.34 5.07
N LEU A 462 16.29 3.67 3.92
CA LEU A 462 16.97 2.38 3.75
C LEU A 462 18.48 2.50 3.88
N VAL A 463 19.08 3.56 3.33
CA VAL A 463 20.49 3.87 3.50
C VAL A 463 20.82 4.18 4.97
N ASP A 464 20.01 4.98 5.63
CA ASP A 464 20.20 5.32 7.04
C ASP A 464 20.09 4.08 7.93
N ARG A 465 19.11 3.19 7.66
CA ARG A 465 19.01 1.88 8.32
C ARG A 465 20.26 1.03 8.10
N MET A 466 20.75 0.97 6.86
CA MET A 466 21.99 0.25 6.54
C MET A 466 23.17 0.78 7.37
N MET A 467 23.29 2.10 7.52
CA MET A 467 24.36 2.72 8.30
C MET A 467 24.19 2.50 9.81
N ARG A 468 22.99 2.69 10.36
CA ARG A 468 22.72 2.62 11.81
C ARG A 468 22.59 1.18 12.33
N GLU A 469 21.77 0.35 11.68
CA GLU A 469 21.48 -1.01 12.16
C GLU A 469 22.63 -1.98 11.84
N PHE A 470 23.22 -1.88 10.62
CA PHE A 470 24.24 -2.81 10.16
C PHE A 470 25.67 -2.26 10.27
N LYS A 471 25.83 -1.01 10.72
CA LYS A 471 27.14 -0.36 10.89
C LYS A 471 27.98 -0.38 9.62
N VAL A 472 27.36 -0.06 8.49
CA VAL A 472 28.02 0.07 7.17
C VAL A 472 28.35 1.53 6.94
N GLU A 473 29.61 1.82 6.57
CA GLU A 473 29.99 3.13 6.07
C GLU A 473 29.97 3.12 4.54
N ALA A 474 29.10 3.96 3.95
CA ALA A 474 28.93 4.06 2.51
C ALA A 474 28.80 5.51 2.06
N GLU A 475 29.13 5.76 0.79
CA GLU A 475 28.85 7.00 0.07
C GLU A 475 27.66 6.76 -0.87
N VAL A 476 26.77 7.73 -0.95
CA VAL A 476 25.55 7.67 -1.76
C VAL A 476 25.68 8.67 -2.90
N GLY A 477 25.53 8.17 -4.13
CA GLY A 477 25.56 9.00 -5.33
C GLY A 477 24.29 9.84 -5.51
N ALA A 478 24.29 10.68 -6.53
CA ALA A 478 23.10 11.46 -6.88
C ALA A 478 21.96 10.57 -7.37
N PRO A 479 20.71 10.90 -7.06
CA PRO A 479 19.55 10.17 -7.54
C PRO A 479 19.47 10.12 -9.07
N GLN A 480 19.08 8.98 -9.62
CA GLN A 480 18.85 8.77 -11.03
C GLN A 480 17.44 8.26 -11.28
N VAL A 481 16.81 8.76 -12.32
CA VAL A 481 15.46 8.36 -12.72
C VAL A 481 15.50 7.00 -13.42
N ALA A 482 14.59 6.11 -13.07
CA ALA A 482 14.40 4.85 -13.76
C ALA A 482 13.56 5.08 -15.03
N TYR A 483 14.24 5.41 -16.12
CA TYR A 483 13.61 5.53 -17.45
C TYR A 483 13.16 4.16 -17.98
N ARG A 484 12.22 4.18 -18.93
CA ARG A 484 11.74 3.01 -19.68
C ARG A 484 11.83 3.30 -21.17
N GLU A 485 11.68 2.25 -21.97
CA GLU A 485 11.54 2.36 -23.42
C GLU A 485 10.25 1.69 -23.88
N THR A 486 9.66 2.17 -24.98
CA THR A 486 8.55 1.53 -25.67
C THR A 486 8.61 1.82 -27.16
N ILE A 487 7.67 1.31 -27.93
CA ILE A 487 7.56 1.52 -29.39
C ILE A 487 6.26 2.21 -29.76
N LYS A 488 6.23 2.90 -30.91
CA LYS A 488 5.04 3.61 -31.39
C LYS A 488 4.37 2.97 -32.60
N LYS A 489 5.03 2.03 -33.26
CA LYS A 489 4.52 1.40 -34.50
C LYS A 489 4.54 -0.10 -34.40
N ALA A 490 3.51 -0.72 -34.95
CA ALA A 490 3.53 -2.15 -35.21
C ALA A 490 4.48 -2.47 -36.36
N VAL A 491 5.29 -3.50 -36.19
CA VAL A 491 6.25 -3.98 -37.18
C VAL A 491 6.20 -5.52 -37.31
N ASN A 492 6.30 -6.01 -38.52
CA ASN A 492 6.52 -7.44 -38.80
C ASN A 492 8.02 -7.63 -39.07
N LYS A 493 8.66 -8.49 -38.31
CA LYS A 493 10.09 -8.74 -38.42
C LYS A 493 10.38 -10.19 -38.64
N GLU A 494 11.08 -10.48 -39.74
CA GLU A 494 11.72 -11.77 -39.99
C GLU A 494 13.13 -11.73 -39.45
N TYR A 495 13.52 -12.76 -38.72
CA TYR A 495 14.91 -12.92 -38.26
C TYR A 495 15.36 -14.37 -38.37
N LYS A 496 16.47 -14.58 -39.11
CA LYS A 496 17.08 -15.88 -39.29
C LYS A 496 18.47 -15.90 -38.65
N TYR A 497 18.58 -16.65 -37.55
CA TYR A 497 19.87 -16.92 -36.93
C TYR A 497 20.43 -18.22 -37.53
N ALA A 498 21.51 -18.11 -38.30
CA ALA A 498 22.21 -19.25 -38.88
C ALA A 498 23.72 -19.06 -38.66
N LYS A 499 24.35 -19.97 -37.94
CA LYS A 499 25.80 -19.95 -37.72
C LYS A 499 26.37 -21.35 -37.91
N GLN A 500 27.40 -21.46 -38.73
CA GLN A 500 28.14 -22.70 -38.95
C GLN A 500 29.58 -22.49 -38.51
N SER A 501 30.02 -23.24 -37.52
CA SER A 501 31.39 -23.17 -36.98
C SER A 501 31.90 -24.61 -36.79
N GLY A 502 32.41 -25.24 -37.83
CA GLY A 502 33.17 -26.49 -37.78
C GLY A 502 32.55 -27.61 -36.92
N GLY A 503 31.39 -28.13 -37.28
CA GLY A 503 30.64 -29.15 -36.54
C GLY A 503 29.13 -28.96 -36.69
N ARG A 504 28.35 -29.28 -35.65
CA ARG A 504 26.88 -29.06 -35.60
C ARG A 504 26.60 -27.56 -35.70
N GLY A 505 25.83 -27.14 -36.70
CA GLY A 505 25.41 -25.73 -36.88
C GLY A 505 24.41 -25.25 -35.82
N GLN A 506 24.07 -23.98 -35.90
CA GLN A 506 23.00 -23.38 -35.11
C GLN A 506 21.99 -22.73 -36.06
N PHE A 507 20.72 -23.06 -35.94
CA PHE A 507 19.67 -22.54 -36.78
C PHE A 507 18.40 -22.22 -35.96
N GLY A 508 17.93 -20.98 -36.07
CA GLY A 508 16.64 -20.53 -35.55
C GLY A 508 16.06 -19.46 -36.45
N HIS A 509 14.82 -19.62 -36.90
CA HIS A 509 14.17 -18.70 -37.83
C HIS A 509 12.78 -18.36 -37.29
N VAL A 510 12.51 -17.08 -37.11
CA VAL A 510 11.28 -16.58 -36.49
C VAL A 510 10.70 -15.42 -37.30
N TYR A 511 9.38 -15.33 -37.31
CA TYR A 511 8.63 -14.17 -37.76
C TYR A 511 7.85 -13.62 -36.59
N LEU A 512 8.18 -12.39 -36.20
CA LEU A 512 7.61 -11.69 -35.05
C LEU A 512 6.75 -10.52 -35.55
N LYS A 513 5.53 -10.42 -35.05
CA LYS A 513 4.74 -9.19 -35.09
C LYS A 513 4.90 -8.51 -33.77
N ILE A 514 5.43 -7.30 -33.76
CA ILE A 514 5.71 -6.52 -32.58
C ILE A 514 4.79 -5.31 -32.60
N GLU A 515 3.98 -5.13 -31.57
CA GLU A 515 2.93 -4.11 -31.51
C GLU A 515 3.03 -3.34 -30.18
N PRO A 516 2.81 -2.01 -30.19
CA PRO A 516 2.65 -1.27 -28.93
C PRO A 516 1.35 -1.68 -28.25
N GLN A 517 1.33 -1.63 -26.93
CA GLN A 517 0.14 -1.77 -26.07
C GLN A 517 -0.20 -0.43 -25.42
N GLU A 518 -1.34 -0.37 -24.74
CA GLU A 518 -1.69 0.79 -23.93
C GLU A 518 -0.75 0.89 -22.71
N PRO A 519 -0.48 2.11 -22.24
CA PRO A 519 0.38 2.31 -21.08
C PRO A 519 -0.09 1.50 -19.86
N GLY A 520 0.81 0.69 -19.31
CA GLY A 520 0.53 -0.16 -18.15
C GLY A 520 0.06 -1.58 -18.47
N ASP A 521 -0.15 -1.95 -19.73
CA ASP A 521 -0.53 -3.32 -20.12
C ASP A 521 0.65 -4.30 -20.10
N GLY A 522 1.88 -3.79 -19.97
CA GLY A 522 3.08 -4.58 -19.79
C GLY A 522 3.46 -5.40 -21.01
N TYR A 523 3.78 -6.69 -20.83
CA TYR A 523 4.26 -7.57 -21.89
C TYR A 523 3.33 -8.74 -22.13
N GLU A 524 2.88 -8.89 -23.39
CA GLU A 524 2.10 -10.02 -23.85
C GLU A 524 2.85 -10.79 -24.94
N PHE A 525 2.95 -12.12 -24.80
CA PHE A 525 3.47 -13.00 -25.82
C PHE A 525 2.37 -13.91 -26.35
N VAL A 526 2.16 -13.89 -27.67
CA VAL A 526 1.15 -14.71 -28.33
C VAL A 526 1.81 -15.73 -29.27
N ASP A 527 1.53 -17.01 -29.02
CA ASP A 527 1.87 -18.08 -29.93
C ASP A 527 0.76 -18.25 -30.97
N SER A 528 1.06 -17.96 -32.21
CA SER A 528 0.17 -18.15 -33.39
C SER A 528 0.75 -19.10 -34.43
N ILE A 529 1.69 -19.96 -34.04
CA ILE A 529 2.31 -20.93 -34.93
C ILE A 529 1.28 -21.94 -35.42
N LYS A 530 1.25 -22.15 -36.72
CA LYS A 530 0.40 -23.14 -37.40
C LYS A 530 1.25 -24.16 -38.15
N GLY A 531 0.77 -25.40 -38.25
CA GLY A 531 1.41 -26.45 -39.03
C GLY A 531 2.75 -26.98 -38.54
N GLY A 532 3.17 -26.62 -37.28
CA GLY A 532 4.41 -27.13 -36.70
C GLY A 532 5.69 -26.61 -37.34
N VAL A 533 5.65 -25.45 -37.99
CA VAL A 533 6.82 -24.80 -38.63
C VAL A 533 7.94 -24.46 -37.63
N ILE A 534 7.58 -24.29 -36.35
CA ILE A 534 8.49 -24.28 -35.20
C ILE A 534 8.03 -25.36 -34.24
N PRO A 535 8.89 -26.30 -33.83
CA PRO A 535 8.57 -27.28 -32.79
C PRO A 535 8.15 -26.59 -31.49
N LYS A 536 7.10 -27.11 -30.81
CA LYS A 536 6.54 -26.51 -29.59
C LYS A 536 7.57 -26.33 -28.50
N GLU A 537 8.57 -27.18 -28.42
CA GLU A 537 9.66 -27.12 -27.44
C GLU A 537 10.54 -25.87 -27.58
N PHE A 538 10.62 -25.26 -28.76
CA PHE A 538 11.43 -24.06 -29.00
C PHE A 538 10.68 -22.74 -28.80
N ILE A 539 9.35 -22.75 -28.74
CA ILE A 539 8.53 -21.54 -28.58
C ILE A 539 8.81 -20.85 -27.24
N PRO A 540 8.92 -21.56 -26.08
CA PRO A 540 9.32 -20.95 -24.81
C PRO A 540 10.71 -20.31 -24.87
N ALA A 541 11.65 -20.88 -25.66
CA ALA A 541 12.99 -20.30 -25.81
C ALA A 541 12.96 -18.97 -26.56
N VAL A 542 12.09 -18.83 -27.59
CA VAL A 542 11.87 -17.54 -28.28
C VAL A 542 11.37 -16.50 -27.29
N ASN A 543 10.33 -16.82 -26.52
CA ASN A 543 9.78 -15.90 -25.51
C ASN A 543 10.83 -15.51 -24.46
N LYS A 544 11.61 -16.47 -23.98
CA LYS A 544 12.73 -16.18 -23.05
C LYS A 544 13.76 -15.23 -23.65
N GLY A 545 14.11 -15.42 -24.94
CA GLY A 545 15.04 -14.54 -25.65
C GLY A 545 14.51 -13.11 -25.79
N ILE A 546 13.21 -12.95 -26.04
CA ILE A 546 12.53 -11.66 -26.13
C ILE A 546 12.57 -10.95 -24.77
N LYS A 547 12.18 -11.63 -23.67
CA LYS A 547 12.19 -11.08 -22.32
C LYS A 547 13.59 -10.60 -21.88
N GLU A 548 14.62 -11.36 -22.20
CA GLU A 548 16.01 -10.94 -21.94
C GLU A 548 16.42 -9.71 -22.76
N ALA A 549 15.95 -9.59 -24.00
CA ALA A 549 16.20 -8.43 -24.85
C ALA A 549 15.46 -7.19 -24.35
N MET A 550 14.24 -7.35 -23.84
CA MET A 550 13.47 -6.26 -23.22
C MET A 550 14.22 -5.62 -22.05
N GLY A 551 14.85 -6.40 -21.21
CA GLY A 551 15.62 -5.87 -20.07
C GLY A 551 16.87 -5.07 -20.46
N ARG A 552 17.34 -5.20 -21.72
CA ARG A 552 18.55 -4.51 -22.21
C ARG A 552 18.26 -3.26 -23.04
N GLY A 553 16.98 -2.96 -23.29
CA GLY A 553 16.56 -1.80 -24.07
C GLY A 553 17.04 -1.78 -25.52
N ILE A 554 16.78 -0.65 -26.20
CA ILE A 554 17.05 -0.49 -27.64
C ILE A 554 17.86 0.77 -27.91
N GLN A 555 17.50 1.91 -27.30
CA GLN A 555 18.11 3.22 -27.53
C GLN A 555 19.17 3.57 -26.50
N ALA A 556 18.81 3.44 -25.22
CA ALA A 556 19.64 3.85 -24.10
C ALA A 556 19.85 2.74 -23.07
N GLY A 557 19.39 1.53 -23.35
CA GLY A 557 19.55 0.39 -22.45
C GLY A 557 18.55 0.33 -21.30
N TYR A 558 17.45 1.07 -21.38
CA TYR A 558 16.38 0.99 -20.39
C TYR A 558 15.40 -0.14 -20.70
N PRO A 559 14.80 -0.75 -19.66
CA PRO A 559 13.81 -1.81 -19.87
C PRO A 559 12.66 -1.36 -20.79
N ILE A 560 12.20 -2.28 -21.64
CA ILE A 560 11.10 -2.03 -22.57
C ILE A 560 9.81 -2.50 -21.94
N GLU A 561 8.74 -1.71 -22.06
CA GLU A 561 7.40 -2.00 -21.53
C GLU A 561 6.32 -1.77 -22.59
N ASP A 562 5.10 -2.25 -22.28
CA ASP A 562 3.88 -2.05 -23.07
C ASP A 562 3.99 -2.54 -24.51
N ILE A 563 4.41 -3.81 -24.65
CA ILE A 563 4.63 -4.45 -25.96
C ILE A 563 3.96 -5.81 -26.03
N LYS A 564 3.25 -6.02 -27.14
CA LYS A 564 2.73 -7.31 -27.55
C LYS A 564 3.59 -7.91 -28.65
N VAL A 565 4.03 -9.15 -28.46
CA VAL A 565 4.78 -9.88 -29.47
C VAL A 565 4.06 -11.15 -29.87
N THR A 566 3.72 -11.26 -31.15
CA THR A 566 3.11 -12.45 -31.75
C THR A 566 4.12 -13.19 -32.56
N LEU A 567 4.43 -14.43 -32.19
CA LEU A 567 5.19 -15.36 -33.01
C LEU A 567 4.23 -16.09 -33.94
N TYR A 568 4.27 -15.78 -35.26
CA TYR A 568 3.27 -16.26 -36.18
C TYR A 568 3.78 -17.21 -37.27
N ASP A 569 5.10 -17.21 -37.52
CA ASP A 569 5.70 -18.10 -38.53
C ASP A 569 7.19 -18.35 -38.20
N GLY A 570 7.82 -19.29 -38.93
CA GLY A 570 9.21 -19.59 -38.78
C GLY A 570 9.63 -20.83 -39.56
N SER A 571 10.85 -21.28 -39.35
CA SER A 571 11.30 -22.57 -39.83
C SER A 571 12.38 -23.15 -38.93
N TYR A 572 12.55 -24.44 -38.93
CA TYR A 572 13.58 -25.14 -38.19
C TYR A 572 14.40 -26.06 -39.11
N HIS A 573 15.52 -26.50 -38.61
CA HIS A 573 16.39 -27.48 -39.27
C HIS A 573 16.58 -28.68 -38.35
N ASP A 574 16.32 -29.89 -38.84
CA ASP A 574 16.28 -31.11 -38.01
C ASP A 574 17.53 -31.38 -37.19
N VAL A 575 18.71 -30.93 -37.68
CA VAL A 575 20.01 -31.18 -37.03
C VAL A 575 20.55 -29.96 -36.27
N ASP A 576 20.37 -28.76 -36.85
CA ASP A 576 21.05 -27.53 -36.39
C ASP A 576 20.16 -26.64 -35.49
N SER A 577 18.85 -26.94 -35.38
CA SER A 577 17.98 -26.22 -34.48
C SER A 577 18.19 -26.63 -33.03
N SER A 578 18.11 -25.64 -32.12
CA SER A 578 18.25 -25.79 -30.70
C SER A 578 17.52 -24.69 -29.97
N GLU A 579 17.18 -24.90 -28.69
CA GLU A 579 16.61 -23.87 -27.82
C GLU A 579 17.45 -22.59 -27.81
N MET A 580 18.79 -22.73 -27.77
CA MET A 580 19.70 -21.59 -27.76
C MET A 580 19.63 -20.80 -29.08
N ALA A 581 19.53 -21.47 -30.24
CA ALA A 581 19.41 -20.82 -31.54
C ALA A 581 18.09 -20.04 -31.65
N PHE A 582 16.98 -20.63 -31.20
CA PHE A 582 15.68 -19.96 -31.21
C PHE A 582 15.60 -18.83 -30.15
N LYS A 583 16.25 -18.98 -29.00
CA LYS A 583 16.41 -17.91 -28.00
C LYS A 583 17.15 -16.70 -28.61
N LEU A 584 18.25 -16.94 -29.30
CA LEU A 584 19.01 -15.89 -30.01
C LEU A 584 18.22 -15.26 -31.14
N ALA A 585 17.50 -16.08 -31.94
CA ALA A 585 16.66 -15.58 -33.01
C ALA A 585 15.54 -14.68 -32.48
N GLY A 586 14.87 -15.09 -31.42
CA GLY A 586 13.87 -14.28 -30.74
C GLY A 586 14.43 -12.97 -30.22
N SER A 587 15.55 -13.01 -29.47
CA SER A 587 16.21 -11.84 -28.92
C SER A 587 16.64 -10.84 -29.99
N MET A 588 17.35 -11.29 -31.03
CA MET A 588 17.84 -10.42 -32.10
C MET A 588 16.72 -9.92 -33.00
N GLY A 589 15.77 -10.79 -33.36
CA GLY A 589 14.60 -10.40 -34.16
C GLY A 589 13.74 -9.35 -33.46
N PHE A 590 13.54 -9.49 -32.17
CA PHE A 590 12.85 -8.51 -31.36
C PHE A 590 13.58 -7.15 -31.32
N ARG A 591 14.88 -7.14 -31.01
CA ARG A 591 15.68 -5.89 -30.99
C ARG A 591 15.68 -5.17 -32.34
N ASP A 592 15.87 -5.90 -33.44
CA ASP A 592 15.87 -5.30 -34.77
C ASP A 592 14.48 -4.79 -35.16
N GLY A 593 13.43 -5.53 -34.81
CA GLY A 593 12.05 -5.08 -35.04
C GLY A 593 11.70 -3.83 -34.23
N CYS A 594 12.08 -3.77 -32.96
CA CYS A 594 11.83 -2.60 -32.15
C CYS A 594 12.59 -1.34 -32.61
N ARG A 595 13.79 -1.49 -33.18
CA ARG A 595 14.51 -0.35 -33.81
C ARG A 595 13.74 0.26 -34.98
N GLU A 596 13.02 -0.55 -35.72
CA GLU A 596 12.19 -0.11 -36.87
C GLU A 596 10.81 0.41 -36.42
N ALA A 597 10.42 0.09 -35.18
CA ALA A 597 9.11 0.39 -34.61
C ALA A 597 8.97 1.79 -33.98
N ASN A 598 9.90 2.71 -34.28
CA ASN A 598 9.96 4.05 -33.71
C ASN A 598 10.04 4.03 -32.16
N PRO A 599 11.15 3.52 -31.60
CA PRO A 599 11.30 3.43 -30.15
C PRO A 599 11.39 4.83 -29.50
N VAL A 600 10.82 4.96 -28.31
CA VAL A 600 10.82 6.20 -27.50
C VAL A 600 11.20 5.89 -26.06
N ILE A 601 11.76 6.89 -25.38
CA ILE A 601 12.05 6.83 -23.96
C ILE A 601 10.85 7.34 -23.18
N LEU A 602 10.54 6.68 -22.08
CA LEU A 602 9.51 7.06 -21.13
C LEU A 602 10.16 7.53 -19.82
N GLU A 603 9.57 8.56 -19.21
CA GLU A 603 9.93 9.07 -17.90
C GLU A 603 8.75 8.96 -16.92
N PRO A 604 9.01 8.72 -15.62
CA PRO A 604 7.94 8.69 -14.63
C PRO A 604 7.41 10.11 -14.38
N LEU A 605 6.09 10.27 -14.52
CA LEU A 605 5.36 11.46 -14.11
C LEU A 605 4.84 11.30 -12.70
N MET A 606 5.07 12.32 -11.89
CA MET A 606 4.57 12.43 -10.54
C MET A 606 3.32 13.28 -10.52
N LYS A 607 2.25 12.81 -9.88
CA LYS A 607 1.11 13.63 -9.50
C LYS A 607 1.52 14.46 -8.29
N VAL A 608 1.56 15.77 -8.45
CA VAL A 608 2.00 16.73 -7.44
C VAL A 608 0.82 17.59 -7.03
N GLU A 609 0.53 17.67 -5.74
CA GLU A 609 -0.38 18.66 -5.17
C GLU A 609 0.43 19.63 -4.31
N VAL A 610 0.30 20.93 -4.57
CA VAL A 610 0.92 21.97 -3.76
C VAL A 610 -0.15 22.78 -3.07
N GLU A 611 -0.09 22.83 -1.74
CA GLU A 611 -0.92 23.73 -0.92
C GLU A 611 -0.14 24.98 -0.57
N VAL A 612 -0.65 26.15 -0.95
CA VAL A 612 0.08 27.41 -0.89
C VAL A 612 -0.88 28.59 -0.63
N PRO A 613 -0.48 29.60 0.17
CA PRO A 613 -1.23 30.85 0.26
C PRO A 613 -1.40 31.52 -1.11
N GLU A 614 -2.51 32.20 -1.33
CA GLU A 614 -2.87 32.83 -2.62
C GLU A 614 -1.78 33.72 -3.18
N ASP A 615 -1.06 34.46 -2.32
CA ASP A 615 0.02 35.37 -2.68
C ASP A 615 1.18 34.70 -3.44
N TYR A 616 1.42 33.40 -3.22
CA TYR A 616 2.52 32.64 -3.81
C TYR A 616 2.06 31.65 -4.91
N MET A 617 0.75 31.54 -5.17
CA MET A 617 0.22 30.58 -6.15
C MET A 617 0.80 30.82 -7.55
N GLY A 618 0.95 32.06 -7.95
CA GLY A 618 1.54 32.44 -9.26
C GLY A 618 2.99 31.97 -9.43
N ASP A 619 3.80 32.10 -8.38
CA ASP A 619 5.20 31.65 -8.36
C ASP A 619 5.29 30.12 -8.43
N VAL A 620 4.43 29.42 -7.70
CA VAL A 620 4.34 27.95 -7.73
C VAL A 620 3.96 27.44 -9.12
N ILE A 621 2.92 28.01 -9.75
CA ILE A 621 2.52 27.63 -11.11
C ILE A 621 3.64 27.90 -12.12
N GLY A 622 4.34 29.03 -11.97
CA GLY A 622 5.49 29.38 -12.79
C GLY A 622 6.64 28.39 -12.64
N ASP A 623 6.96 27.97 -11.42
CA ASP A 623 8.01 27.00 -11.16
C ASP A 623 7.63 25.57 -11.64
N ILE A 624 6.39 25.13 -11.41
CA ILE A 624 5.87 23.86 -11.97
C ILE A 624 6.00 23.85 -13.50
N SER A 625 5.62 24.93 -14.16
CA SER A 625 5.72 25.04 -15.62
C SER A 625 7.18 25.03 -16.10
N LYS A 626 8.10 25.68 -15.38
CA LYS A 626 9.54 25.63 -15.64
C LYS A 626 10.10 24.19 -15.51
N ARG A 627 9.55 23.40 -14.61
CA ARG A 627 9.88 21.98 -14.40
C ARG A 627 9.16 21.04 -15.36
N ARG A 628 8.71 21.51 -16.50
CA ARG A 628 7.96 20.76 -17.51
C ARG A 628 6.63 20.18 -16.96
N GLY A 629 6.16 20.68 -15.83
CA GLY A 629 4.93 20.26 -15.22
C GLY A 629 3.70 20.77 -15.95
N GLN A 630 2.65 19.98 -15.96
CA GLN A 630 1.34 20.32 -16.50
C GLN A 630 0.33 20.47 -15.37
N VAL A 631 -0.14 21.69 -15.12
CA VAL A 631 -1.19 21.92 -14.13
C VAL A 631 -2.49 21.28 -14.63
N SER A 632 -3.04 20.37 -13.81
CA SER A 632 -4.26 19.62 -14.11
C SER A 632 -5.49 20.17 -13.40
N GLY A 633 -5.31 20.85 -12.26
CA GLY A 633 -6.40 21.41 -11.47
C GLY A 633 -5.93 22.51 -10.53
N MET A 634 -6.90 23.29 -10.08
CA MET A 634 -6.72 24.28 -9.02
C MET A 634 -7.94 24.26 -8.11
N GLY A 635 -7.72 24.42 -6.82
CA GLY A 635 -8.77 24.40 -5.80
C GLY A 635 -8.46 25.31 -4.62
N ASP A 636 -9.38 25.33 -3.69
CA ASP A 636 -9.24 26.03 -2.41
C ASP A 636 -9.37 25.03 -1.26
N ARG A 637 -8.52 25.18 -0.24
CA ARG A 637 -8.56 24.36 0.98
C ARG A 637 -8.21 25.23 2.18
N SER A 638 -9.16 25.41 3.10
CA SER A 638 -8.93 26.10 4.39
C SER A 638 -8.24 27.46 4.27
N GLY A 639 -8.55 28.25 3.20
CA GLY A 639 -7.95 29.56 2.95
C GLY A 639 -6.63 29.54 2.17
N ASN A 640 -6.11 28.35 1.84
CA ASN A 640 -4.98 28.18 0.93
C ASN A 640 -5.46 27.76 -0.46
N LYS A 641 -4.64 28.01 -1.46
CA LYS A 641 -4.83 27.52 -2.83
C LYS A 641 -4.18 26.15 -2.99
N ILE A 642 -4.82 25.29 -3.76
CA ILE A 642 -4.30 24.01 -4.18
C ILE A 642 -3.94 24.07 -5.65
N VAL A 643 -2.76 23.59 -6.00
CA VAL A 643 -2.32 23.42 -7.38
C VAL A 643 -2.00 21.96 -7.62
N ASP A 644 -2.80 21.31 -8.46
CA ASP A 644 -2.57 19.94 -8.91
C ASP A 644 -1.83 19.95 -10.24
N ALA A 645 -0.79 19.12 -10.36
CA ALA A 645 0.01 19.04 -11.57
C ALA A 645 0.61 17.67 -11.79
N PHE A 646 0.95 17.35 -13.05
CA PHE A 646 1.82 16.23 -13.38
C PHE A 646 3.21 16.76 -13.74
N VAL A 647 4.23 16.31 -13.04
CA VAL A 647 5.62 16.80 -13.21
C VAL A 647 6.56 15.61 -13.36
N PRO A 648 7.51 15.65 -14.33
CA PRO A 648 8.53 14.61 -14.44
C PRO A 648 9.36 14.48 -13.17
N LEU A 649 9.61 13.27 -12.70
CA LEU A 649 10.39 13.03 -11.48
C LEU A 649 11.79 13.65 -11.56
N SER A 650 12.42 13.65 -12.75
CA SER A 650 13.74 14.26 -12.97
C SER A 650 13.81 15.75 -12.60
N GLU A 651 12.66 16.43 -12.66
CA GLU A 651 12.56 17.87 -12.36
C GLU A 651 12.16 18.15 -10.90
N MET A 652 11.82 17.11 -10.14
CA MET A 652 11.35 17.23 -8.75
C MET A 652 12.45 17.12 -7.71
N PHE A 653 13.66 16.71 -8.09
CA PHE A 653 14.78 16.67 -7.16
C PHE A 653 15.07 18.05 -6.57
N GLY A 654 15.14 18.13 -5.24
CA GLY A 654 15.35 19.39 -4.52
C GLY A 654 14.12 20.31 -4.46
N TYR A 655 12.97 19.93 -5.02
CA TYR A 655 11.77 20.78 -5.05
C TYR A 655 11.32 21.29 -3.68
N SER A 656 11.45 20.45 -2.63
CA SER A 656 11.12 20.84 -1.25
C SER A 656 11.85 22.13 -0.80
N THR A 657 13.13 22.23 -1.15
CA THR A 657 13.96 23.41 -0.81
C THR A 657 13.53 24.64 -1.61
N ASP A 658 13.28 24.45 -2.91
CA ASP A 658 12.87 25.54 -3.78
C ASP A 658 11.48 26.06 -3.40
N LEU A 659 10.52 25.15 -3.11
CA LEU A 659 9.18 25.50 -2.65
C LEU A 659 9.20 26.28 -1.34
N ARG A 660 10.02 25.83 -0.36
CA ARG A 660 10.19 26.56 0.90
C ARG A 660 10.76 27.94 0.70
N SER A 661 11.73 28.09 -0.21
CA SER A 661 12.35 29.38 -0.53
C SER A 661 11.34 30.36 -1.14
N MET A 662 10.57 29.93 -2.16
CA MET A 662 9.61 30.78 -2.85
C MET A 662 8.37 31.13 -2.02
N SER A 663 7.96 30.24 -1.11
CA SER A 663 6.76 30.43 -0.27
C SER A 663 7.06 30.92 1.15
N GLN A 664 8.32 31.23 1.47
CA GLN A 664 8.77 31.58 2.82
C GLN A 664 8.39 30.51 3.86
N GLY A 665 8.44 29.24 3.46
CA GLY A 665 8.11 28.10 4.31
C GLY A 665 6.62 27.89 4.55
N ARG A 666 5.73 28.59 3.84
CA ARG A 666 4.27 28.51 4.03
C ARG A 666 3.57 27.51 3.14
N ALA A 667 4.24 27.04 2.07
CA ALA A 667 3.69 26.02 1.18
C ALA A 667 4.12 24.62 1.64
N THR A 668 3.23 23.68 1.41
CA THR A 668 3.49 22.23 1.53
C THR A 668 3.19 21.57 0.20
N TYR A 669 3.81 20.43 -0.05
CA TYR A 669 3.49 19.63 -1.22
C TYR A 669 3.48 18.15 -0.88
N SER A 670 2.76 17.41 -1.69
CA SER A 670 2.85 15.96 -1.78
C SER A 670 3.06 15.55 -3.23
N MET A 671 3.76 14.46 -3.46
CA MET A 671 3.87 13.87 -4.79
C MET A 671 3.81 12.36 -4.70
N GLU A 672 3.21 11.75 -5.71
CA GLU A 672 3.13 10.30 -5.87
C GLU A 672 3.38 9.93 -7.33
N PHE A 673 3.90 8.72 -7.56
CA PHE A 673 4.03 8.19 -8.92
C PHE A 673 2.63 8.00 -9.52
N ASP A 674 2.42 8.48 -10.74
CA ASP A 674 1.15 8.32 -11.46
C ASP A 674 1.32 7.36 -12.66
N HIS A 675 2.11 7.74 -13.65
CA HIS A 675 2.35 6.92 -14.84
C HIS A 675 3.66 7.28 -15.55
N TYR A 676 4.04 6.45 -16.51
CA TYR A 676 5.13 6.76 -17.44
C TYR A 676 4.61 7.51 -18.66
N ALA A 677 5.32 8.56 -19.10
CA ALA A 677 5.00 9.34 -20.27
C ALA A 677 6.22 9.51 -21.18
N GLU A 678 5.96 9.79 -22.46
CA GLU A 678 7.03 9.99 -23.45
C GLU A 678 7.87 11.23 -23.14
N VAL A 679 9.18 11.03 -23.13
CA VAL A 679 10.15 12.13 -22.96
C VAL A 679 10.20 13.00 -24.24
N PRO A 680 10.19 14.34 -24.15
CA PRO A 680 10.40 15.22 -25.30
C PRO A 680 11.70 14.90 -26.02
N GLN A 681 11.70 14.98 -27.38
CA GLN A 681 12.82 14.52 -28.22
C GLN A 681 14.17 15.18 -27.90
N ASN A 682 14.16 16.46 -27.49
CA ASN A 682 15.38 17.17 -27.08
C ASN A 682 15.97 16.57 -25.79
N VAL A 683 15.13 16.27 -24.80
CA VAL A 683 15.54 15.67 -23.52
C VAL A 683 15.94 14.20 -23.73
N ALA A 684 15.21 13.45 -24.57
CA ALA A 684 15.56 12.07 -24.90
C ALA A 684 16.98 11.96 -25.50
N LYS A 685 17.37 12.90 -26.38
CA LYS A 685 18.73 12.95 -26.93
C LYS A 685 19.80 13.15 -25.86
N GLU A 686 19.53 14.01 -24.86
CA GLU A 686 20.45 14.22 -23.75
C GLU A 686 20.58 12.99 -22.86
N ILE A 687 19.46 12.32 -22.59
CA ILE A 687 19.43 11.08 -21.80
C ILE A 687 20.25 9.98 -22.52
N ILE A 688 20.02 9.80 -23.83
CA ILE A 688 20.75 8.83 -24.64
C ILE A 688 22.25 9.16 -24.68
N ALA A 689 22.60 10.43 -24.84
CA ALA A 689 24.00 10.86 -24.87
C ALA A 689 24.71 10.62 -23.51
N LYS A 690 24.05 10.91 -22.39
CA LYS A 690 24.59 10.68 -21.05
C LYS A 690 24.80 9.17 -20.76
N ARG A 691 23.96 8.31 -21.33
CA ARG A 691 24.06 6.86 -21.09
C ARG A 691 25.10 6.17 -21.98
N ASN A 692 25.29 6.65 -23.21
CA ASN A 692 26.20 6.09 -24.20
C ASN A 692 27.60 6.71 -24.18
N GLY A 693 27.86 7.75 -23.40
CA GLY A 693 29.14 8.43 -23.23
C GLY A 693 29.78 8.19 -21.92
#